data_bc70eaa486515da3de92ec954fa4ef97
#
_entry.id   bc70eaa486515da3de92ec954fa4ef97
#
_cell.length_a   1.000
_cell.length_b   1.000
_cell.length_c   1.000
_cell.angle_alpha   90.00
_cell.angle_beta   90.00
_cell.angle_gamma   90.00
#
_symmetry.space_group_name_H-M   'P 1'
#
loop_
_entity.id
_entity.type
_entity.pdbx_description
1 polymer ?
#
loop_
_entity_poly.entity_id
_entity_poly.type
_entity_poly.pdbx_seq_one_letter_code
_entity_poly.pdbx_strand_id
1 'polypeptide(L)'
;MNLELNKEYSGFKLLEKNHVKELNSDAFIFEHLKTGAKLLKLVNDEDNRVFSISFRTPPENSTGVAHILEHSVLCGSRKFPVKEPFVELIKGSLNTFLNAMTFADKTMYPVASRNEKDFFNLMDVYLDAVLYPNIYKYPEIFMQEGWHYELKDKNDSLTYKGVVYNEMKGAFSSPESVLMRKISQSLFPDTTYGVESGGDPEFIPDLSYEEFIDFHKKYYHPSNSYIYLYGNGDTLKELAFINDNYLKEFDKIEIHSEIKEQKPFESMQEMKVEYPISVNEKEEDKSYMSLNFVVGKVVDKELYLAFDILEHLLLDTPAAPLKKALIDANLGKDVFGVFDSSILQPSFSIVVKNSSESQKERFKEVVFNTLRELVNNGINKKLIESSINIKEFRLREAEYHGYPKGLVYGIKAMDSWLYDKDPLMHLAYEPQLNKVKEALTTNYFEKIIEKYILNNSHSSILILNPKKGMAETVEEEIKRELKEYKERLSESELNKIIEQTNRLEERQTSEDNQEDLEKLPLLSIEDINKNSERLPLVEETYKDIKVVKHPLFTNKIAYMNFYFNSKAVKQEFIPYIGILCAVLGKVGTENYSYEDLSNEVNIHTGGISYGSIPYYDNNNIDNFIPMLKVRSKALVSKLPELFNLLKEQIVTSKFDDYKRLKEIIQEYKSRVEMSLFDAGHMVAAGRVASYFSQSAAYSEFISGLNFYHFLVDLDNNFESKKEEIVSTLKEISKLVFNKNNLLISITLEEEDYDKFTESLPVLYDSLNDEKVNYNEYKFETVAKNEGLMTSGKVQYNSKGFNFRKLGYEYTGILQVLKTITSFDYLWNRVRVQGGAYGCFGGFNRNGNMYFTSYRDPNLKNTLDVYDNVVNYVKNFEADEREMTKYIIGTISNLDNPLSASMKADKAVANYLSKVTFEDVQKERDEILNASVDKIKGLSKLLEDCMEKNYICVFGSEEKIKENKEMFNKIMNVFE
;
A
#
# COMPACT_ATOMS: atom_id res chain seq x y z
N MET A 1 -23.44 -12.76 24.54
CA MET A 1 -24.43 -11.68 24.79
C MET A 1 -25.80 -12.16 24.38
N ASN A 2 -26.84 -11.96 25.26
CA ASN A 2 -28.16 -12.51 24.98
C ASN A 2 -29.11 -11.40 24.47
N LEU A 3 -28.93 -10.97 23.22
CA LEU A 3 -29.79 -10.01 22.53
C LEU A 3 -30.95 -10.75 21.87
N GLU A 4 -32.17 -10.19 21.98
CA GLU A 4 -33.39 -10.76 21.44
C GLU A 4 -33.78 -10.10 20.11
N LEU A 5 -34.13 -10.92 19.12
CA LEU A 5 -34.59 -10.44 17.82
C LEU A 5 -35.82 -9.53 17.94
N ASN A 6 -35.90 -8.53 17.10
CA ASN A 6 -36.95 -7.52 17.02
C ASN A 6 -37.11 -6.63 18.27
N LYS A 7 -36.18 -6.70 19.23
CA LYS A 7 -36.15 -5.84 20.41
C LYS A 7 -35.30 -4.57 20.13
N GLU A 8 -35.69 -3.49 20.80
CA GLU A 8 -34.99 -2.21 20.74
C GLU A 8 -33.87 -2.13 21.79
N TYR A 9 -32.72 -1.58 21.40
CA TYR A 9 -31.57 -1.28 22.24
C TYR A 9 -31.04 0.11 21.86
N SER A 10 -31.24 1.09 22.73
CA SER A 10 -30.78 2.47 22.55
C SER A 10 -31.14 3.03 21.15
N GLY A 11 -32.43 2.94 20.77
CA GLY A 11 -32.95 3.42 19.51
C GLY A 11 -32.64 2.51 18.27
N PHE A 12 -31.91 1.43 18.46
CA PHE A 12 -31.63 0.44 17.42
C PHE A 12 -32.48 -0.82 17.61
N LYS A 13 -33.11 -1.27 16.54
CA LYS A 13 -33.85 -2.54 16.51
C LYS A 13 -32.96 -3.64 15.97
N LEU A 14 -32.80 -4.75 16.69
CA LEU A 14 -32.09 -5.93 16.21
C LEU A 14 -32.95 -6.66 15.16
N LEU A 15 -32.47 -6.71 13.94
CA LEU A 15 -33.17 -7.34 12.81
C LEU A 15 -32.73 -8.79 12.62
N GLU A 16 -31.42 -9.08 12.71
CA GLU A 16 -30.86 -10.40 12.46
C GLU A 16 -29.73 -10.72 13.43
N LYS A 17 -29.58 -12.02 13.73
CA LYS A 17 -28.49 -12.58 14.54
C LYS A 17 -27.99 -13.85 13.87
N ASN A 18 -26.73 -13.91 13.53
CA ASN A 18 -26.07 -15.01 12.84
C ASN A 18 -24.73 -15.33 13.50
N HIS A 19 -24.24 -16.56 13.37
CA HIS A 19 -22.87 -16.92 13.70
C HIS A 19 -22.10 -17.17 12.39
N VAL A 20 -21.03 -16.40 12.14
CA VAL A 20 -20.15 -16.54 10.97
C VAL A 20 -18.97 -17.40 11.38
N LYS A 21 -19.03 -18.67 11.03
CA LYS A 21 -18.04 -19.69 11.39
C LYS A 21 -16.63 -19.33 10.92
N GLU A 22 -16.53 -18.84 9.68
CA GLU A 22 -15.30 -18.49 9.01
C GLU A 22 -14.51 -17.40 9.74
N LEU A 23 -15.22 -16.53 10.46
CA LEU A 23 -14.65 -15.42 11.21
C LEU A 23 -14.64 -15.69 12.73
N ASN A 24 -15.17 -16.83 13.17
CA ASN A 24 -15.44 -17.12 14.59
C ASN A 24 -16.10 -15.93 15.29
N SER A 25 -17.15 -15.37 14.67
CA SER A 25 -17.81 -14.13 15.14
C SER A 25 -19.32 -14.26 15.16
N ASP A 26 -19.95 -13.69 16.21
CA ASP A 26 -21.38 -13.48 16.22
C ASP A 26 -21.71 -12.16 15.52
N ALA A 27 -22.56 -12.20 14.51
CA ALA A 27 -23.00 -11.06 13.74
C ALA A 27 -24.40 -10.60 14.17
N PHE A 28 -24.54 -9.30 14.42
CA PHE A 28 -25.79 -8.65 14.78
C PHE A 28 -26.05 -7.52 13.78
N ILE A 29 -27.23 -7.54 13.11
CA ILE A 29 -27.66 -6.51 12.18
C ILE A 29 -28.78 -5.70 12.81
N PHE A 30 -28.56 -4.38 12.88
CA PHE A 30 -29.49 -3.44 13.47
C PHE A 30 -29.92 -2.37 12.46
N GLU A 31 -31.13 -1.81 12.69
CA GLU A 31 -31.60 -0.57 12.06
C GLU A 31 -31.95 0.45 13.15
N HIS A 32 -31.48 1.67 13.02
CA HIS A 32 -31.83 2.76 13.91
C HIS A 32 -33.27 3.25 13.58
N LEU A 33 -34.19 3.15 14.54
CA LEU A 33 -35.60 3.35 14.29
C LEU A 33 -35.97 4.76 13.81
N LYS A 34 -35.29 5.78 14.34
CA LYS A 34 -35.57 7.18 14.02
C LYS A 34 -35.01 7.62 12.65
N THR A 35 -33.83 7.13 12.27
CA THR A 35 -33.12 7.61 11.06
C THR A 35 -33.07 6.60 9.93
N GLY A 36 -33.25 5.32 10.22
CA GLY A 36 -33.05 4.23 9.28
C GLY A 36 -31.56 3.89 9.04
N ALA A 37 -30.63 4.42 9.82
CA ALA A 37 -29.21 4.06 9.75
C ALA A 37 -29.04 2.55 9.95
N LYS A 38 -28.22 1.92 9.12
CA LYS A 38 -27.92 0.48 9.18
C LYS A 38 -26.66 0.25 10.02
N LEU A 39 -26.66 -0.78 10.88
CA LEU A 39 -25.49 -1.13 11.68
C LEU A 39 -25.24 -2.63 11.67
N LEU A 40 -23.98 -3.01 11.36
CA LEU A 40 -23.45 -4.37 11.52
C LEU A 40 -22.44 -4.40 12.65
N LYS A 41 -22.66 -5.28 13.65
CA LYS A 41 -21.68 -5.59 14.69
C LYS A 41 -21.23 -7.04 14.57
N LEU A 42 -19.90 -7.24 14.45
CA LEU A 42 -19.23 -8.54 14.55
C LEU A 42 -18.56 -8.64 15.91
N VAL A 43 -19.04 -9.56 16.76
CA VAL A 43 -18.52 -9.81 18.12
C VAL A 43 -17.61 -11.03 18.12
N ASN A 44 -16.40 -10.88 18.60
CA ASN A 44 -15.40 -11.94 18.80
C ASN A 44 -14.43 -11.58 19.94
N ASP A 45 -13.39 -12.36 20.14
CA ASP A 45 -12.44 -12.18 21.26
C ASP A 45 -11.30 -11.17 20.93
N GLU A 46 -11.28 -10.57 19.73
CA GLU A 46 -10.21 -9.65 19.31
C GLU A 46 -10.33 -8.29 20.01
N ASP A 47 -9.25 -7.85 20.65
CA ASP A 47 -9.19 -6.57 21.36
C ASP A 47 -8.92 -5.37 20.41
N ASN A 48 -8.50 -5.60 19.16
CA ASN A 48 -8.34 -4.55 18.16
C ASN A 48 -9.71 -4.20 17.55
N ARG A 49 -10.41 -3.30 18.22
CA ARG A 49 -11.77 -2.87 17.85
C ARG A 49 -11.73 -1.98 16.63
N VAL A 50 -12.68 -2.19 15.73
CA VAL A 50 -12.86 -1.35 14.54
C VAL A 50 -14.24 -0.71 14.56
N PHE A 51 -14.28 0.59 14.27
CA PHE A 51 -15.48 1.34 13.93
C PHE A 51 -15.32 1.89 12.51
N SER A 52 -16.39 1.91 11.75
CA SER A 52 -16.46 2.67 10.48
C SER A 52 -17.88 3.22 10.30
N ILE A 53 -17.98 4.46 9.85
CA ILE A 53 -19.19 5.00 9.23
C ILE A 53 -18.93 5.23 7.76
N SER A 54 -19.85 4.74 6.91
CA SER A 54 -19.72 4.82 5.46
C SER A 54 -21.00 5.38 4.85
N PHE A 55 -20.86 6.09 3.74
CA PHE A 55 -21.98 6.65 2.98
C PHE A 55 -21.89 6.19 1.53
N ARG A 56 -23.06 5.96 0.90
CA ARG A 56 -23.13 5.77 -0.53
C ARG A 56 -23.03 7.15 -1.19
N THR A 57 -21.96 7.37 -1.97
CA THR A 57 -21.57 8.69 -2.49
C THR A 57 -21.24 8.63 -3.99
N PRO A 58 -22.21 8.25 -4.86
CA PRO A 58 -21.95 8.14 -6.29
C PRO A 58 -21.73 9.52 -6.91
N PRO A 59 -20.53 9.84 -7.46
CA PRO A 59 -20.29 11.08 -8.19
C PRO A 59 -20.97 11.04 -9.58
N GLU A 60 -21.33 12.23 -10.08
CA GLU A 60 -21.96 12.41 -11.41
C GLU A 60 -20.97 12.91 -12.47
N ASN A 61 -19.79 13.37 -12.04
CA ASN A 61 -18.71 13.88 -12.90
C ASN A 61 -17.33 13.61 -12.30
N SER A 62 -16.26 13.96 -13.02
CA SER A 62 -14.87 13.72 -12.63
C SER A 62 -14.23 14.86 -11.83
N THR A 63 -15.01 15.73 -11.18
CA THR A 63 -14.49 16.85 -10.37
C THR A 63 -13.87 16.41 -9.03
N GLY A 64 -14.03 15.13 -8.65
CA GLY A 64 -13.47 14.62 -7.40
C GLY A 64 -14.19 15.09 -6.14
N VAL A 65 -15.45 15.52 -6.25
CA VAL A 65 -16.23 16.06 -5.13
C VAL A 65 -16.28 15.12 -3.92
N ALA A 66 -16.41 13.81 -4.16
CA ALA A 66 -16.42 12.81 -3.08
C ALA A 66 -15.07 12.73 -2.34
N HIS A 67 -13.96 12.78 -3.06
CA HIS A 67 -12.60 12.74 -2.52
C HIS A 67 -12.24 14.04 -1.78
N ILE A 68 -12.57 15.19 -2.38
CA ILE A 68 -12.36 16.49 -1.73
C ILE A 68 -13.17 16.59 -0.43
N LEU A 69 -14.41 16.06 -0.40
CA LEU A 69 -15.19 15.97 0.83
C LEU A 69 -14.59 15.03 1.87
N GLU A 70 -14.05 13.88 1.43
CA GLU A 70 -13.37 12.94 2.33
C GLU A 70 -12.29 13.65 3.15
N HIS A 71 -11.42 14.42 2.50
CA HIS A 71 -10.40 15.23 3.17
C HIS A 71 -11.02 16.33 4.02
N SER A 72 -11.95 17.08 3.45
CA SER A 72 -12.46 18.34 4.02
C SER A 72 -13.28 18.15 5.30
N VAL A 73 -14.06 17.07 5.43
CA VAL A 73 -14.87 16.84 6.65
C VAL A 73 -13.99 16.59 7.89
N LEU A 74 -12.74 16.14 7.70
CA LEU A 74 -11.77 15.95 8.77
C LEU A 74 -11.02 17.22 9.19
N CYS A 75 -11.31 18.38 8.54
CA CYS A 75 -10.70 19.68 8.83
C CYS A 75 -11.52 20.52 9.81
N GLY A 76 -11.98 19.90 10.91
CA GLY A 76 -12.73 20.51 11.99
C GLY A 76 -14.24 20.29 11.94
N SER A 77 -14.85 20.26 13.13
CA SER A 77 -16.26 19.98 13.30
C SER A 77 -16.91 20.80 14.41
N ARG A 78 -18.21 20.59 14.64
CA ARG A 78 -18.99 21.28 15.66
C ARG A 78 -18.40 21.17 17.07
N LYS A 79 -18.08 19.94 17.52
CA LYS A 79 -17.49 19.67 18.84
C LYS A 79 -15.99 19.95 18.87
N PHE A 80 -15.31 19.71 17.78
CA PHE A 80 -13.86 19.74 17.64
C PHE A 80 -13.45 20.77 16.58
N PRO A 81 -13.55 22.08 16.87
CA PRO A 81 -13.43 23.14 15.87
C PRO A 81 -11.98 23.53 15.53
N VAL A 82 -11.00 22.68 15.87
CA VAL A 82 -9.60 22.84 15.45
C VAL A 82 -9.45 22.58 13.95
N LYS A 83 -8.38 23.11 13.33
CA LYS A 83 -8.20 23.02 11.87
C LYS A 83 -7.94 21.60 11.40
N GLU A 84 -7.19 20.80 12.15
CA GLU A 84 -6.71 19.47 11.77
C GLU A 84 -6.93 18.44 12.91
N PRO A 85 -8.20 18.11 13.30
CA PRO A 85 -8.47 17.14 14.37
C PRO A 85 -7.85 15.78 14.07
N PHE A 86 -7.79 15.39 12.79
CA PHE A 86 -7.17 14.16 12.33
C PHE A 86 -5.68 14.07 12.73
N VAL A 87 -4.93 15.16 12.51
CA VAL A 87 -3.50 15.24 12.85
C VAL A 87 -3.32 15.22 14.37
N GLU A 88 -4.19 15.91 15.11
CA GLU A 88 -4.18 15.93 16.56
C GLU A 88 -4.41 14.51 17.14
N LEU A 89 -5.30 13.72 16.52
CA LEU A 89 -5.52 12.32 16.90
C LEU A 89 -4.29 11.46 16.61
N ILE A 90 -3.65 11.60 15.46
CA ILE A 90 -2.41 10.85 15.16
C ILE A 90 -1.33 11.13 16.23
N LYS A 91 -1.22 12.36 16.67
CA LYS A 91 -0.26 12.76 17.70
C LYS A 91 -0.60 12.24 19.11
N GLY A 92 -1.88 12.00 19.42
CA GLY A 92 -2.31 11.80 20.81
C GLY A 92 -3.22 10.59 21.07
N SER A 93 -3.31 9.64 20.16
CA SER A 93 -4.16 8.44 20.23
C SER A 93 -3.32 7.15 20.21
N LEU A 94 -3.86 6.08 20.76
CA LEU A 94 -3.34 4.70 20.64
C LEU A 94 -4.01 3.96 19.47
N ASN A 95 -4.31 4.69 18.40
CA ASN A 95 -4.91 4.10 17.22
C ASN A 95 -4.02 3.02 16.61
N THR A 96 -4.63 1.98 16.10
CA THR A 96 -4.00 0.94 15.28
C THR A 96 -4.32 1.12 13.81
N PHE A 97 -5.32 1.96 13.52
CA PHE A 97 -5.67 2.43 12.19
C PHE A 97 -6.48 3.74 12.29
N LEU A 98 -6.12 4.70 11.47
CA LEU A 98 -6.79 5.98 11.37
C LEU A 98 -6.67 6.48 9.93
N ASN A 99 -7.79 6.52 9.19
CA ASN A 99 -7.81 7.00 7.80
C ASN A 99 -9.24 7.31 7.36
N ALA A 100 -9.37 7.81 6.12
CA ALA A 100 -10.60 7.86 5.36
C ALA A 100 -10.33 7.27 3.97
N MET A 101 -11.37 6.84 3.25
CA MET A 101 -11.24 6.12 1.98
C MET A 101 -12.38 6.47 1.03
N THR A 102 -12.06 7.03 -0.13
CA THR A 102 -13.00 7.23 -1.24
C THR A 102 -12.88 6.10 -2.27
N PHE A 103 -14.01 5.45 -2.53
CA PHE A 103 -14.17 4.46 -3.59
C PHE A 103 -15.03 5.04 -4.72
N ALA A 104 -15.27 4.26 -5.75
CA ALA A 104 -16.05 4.72 -6.91
C ALA A 104 -17.53 5.07 -6.59
N ASP A 105 -18.09 4.51 -5.51
CA ASP A 105 -19.51 4.64 -5.15
C ASP A 105 -19.80 4.85 -3.66
N LYS A 106 -18.76 4.87 -2.84
CA LYS A 106 -18.85 5.02 -1.37
C LYS A 106 -17.66 5.77 -0.79
N THR A 107 -17.88 6.42 0.34
CA THR A 107 -16.82 7.02 1.16
C THR A 107 -16.89 6.42 2.56
N MET A 108 -15.77 5.94 3.10
CA MET A 108 -15.67 5.24 4.37
C MET A 108 -14.73 5.99 5.33
N TYR A 109 -15.10 6.00 6.60
CA TYR A 109 -14.34 6.65 7.69
C TYR A 109 -14.03 5.62 8.78
N PRO A 110 -13.01 4.76 8.59
CA PRO A 110 -12.66 3.72 9.53
C PRO A 110 -11.61 4.17 10.56
N VAL A 111 -11.78 3.70 11.79
CA VAL A 111 -10.80 3.81 12.87
C VAL A 111 -10.66 2.50 13.62
N ALA A 112 -9.48 2.26 14.21
CA ALA A 112 -9.27 1.10 15.06
C ALA A 112 -8.38 1.43 16.26
N SER A 113 -8.69 0.80 17.42
CA SER A 113 -7.88 0.88 18.62
C SER A 113 -8.06 -0.33 19.52
N ARG A 114 -6.98 -0.73 20.19
CA ARG A 114 -7.01 -1.75 21.26
C ARG A 114 -7.43 -1.18 22.61
N ASN A 115 -7.27 0.13 22.80
CA ASN A 115 -7.69 0.82 24.02
C ASN A 115 -9.16 1.23 23.93
N GLU A 116 -10.00 0.82 24.92
CA GLU A 116 -11.44 1.11 24.88
C GLU A 116 -11.75 2.62 24.96
N LYS A 117 -11.04 3.36 25.80
CA LYS A 117 -11.23 4.81 25.95
C LYS A 117 -10.88 5.53 24.64
N ASP A 118 -9.76 5.16 24.05
CA ASP A 118 -9.31 5.71 22.77
C ASP A 118 -10.30 5.38 21.64
N PHE A 119 -10.82 4.14 21.60
CA PHE A 119 -11.81 3.72 20.61
C PHE A 119 -13.08 4.60 20.64
N PHE A 120 -13.60 4.94 21.82
CA PHE A 120 -14.73 5.86 21.94
C PHE A 120 -14.34 7.31 21.58
N ASN A 121 -13.14 7.76 21.92
CA ASN A 121 -12.62 9.06 21.52
C ASN A 121 -12.56 9.20 19.99
N LEU A 122 -12.02 8.19 19.31
CA LEU A 122 -11.95 8.14 17.84
C LEU A 122 -13.34 8.13 17.20
N MET A 123 -14.29 7.34 17.76
CA MET A 123 -15.68 7.34 17.31
C MET A 123 -16.33 8.72 17.44
N ASP A 124 -16.10 9.42 18.56
CA ASP A 124 -16.68 10.76 18.80
C ASP A 124 -16.21 11.77 17.78
N VAL A 125 -14.89 11.83 17.55
CA VAL A 125 -14.31 12.77 16.59
C VAL A 125 -14.77 12.46 15.16
N TYR A 126 -14.80 11.19 14.75
CA TYR A 126 -15.18 10.84 13.38
C TYR A 126 -16.68 11.01 13.11
N LEU A 127 -17.54 10.66 14.06
CA LEU A 127 -18.98 10.90 13.93
C LEU A 127 -19.31 12.41 13.86
N ASP A 128 -18.66 13.23 14.69
CA ASP A 128 -18.88 14.68 14.63
C ASP A 128 -18.33 15.31 13.34
N ALA A 129 -17.16 14.82 12.87
CA ALA A 129 -16.55 15.28 11.64
C ALA A 129 -17.46 15.04 10.42
N VAL A 130 -17.99 13.84 10.24
CA VAL A 130 -18.79 13.52 9.05
C VAL A 130 -20.20 14.08 9.08
N LEU A 131 -20.80 14.24 10.29
CA LEU A 131 -22.19 14.71 10.44
C LEU A 131 -22.31 16.24 10.64
N TYR A 132 -21.27 16.87 11.18
CA TYR A 132 -21.27 18.30 11.53
C TYR A 132 -19.95 19.00 11.17
N PRO A 133 -19.44 18.86 9.93
CA PRO A 133 -18.14 19.44 9.54
C PRO A 133 -18.19 20.96 9.45
N ASN A 134 -17.05 21.59 9.68
CA ASN A 134 -16.87 23.04 9.57
C ASN A 134 -16.80 23.57 8.15
N ILE A 135 -16.98 22.74 7.13
CA ILE A 135 -16.98 23.13 5.70
C ILE A 135 -18.03 24.19 5.37
N TYR A 136 -19.13 24.24 6.10
CA TYR A 136 -20.19 25.26 5.95
C TYR A 136 -19.78 26.64 6.46
N LYS A 137 -18.81 26.67 7.39
CA LYS A 137 -18.38 27.91 8.05
C LYS A 137 -17.14 28.51 7.40
N TYR A 138 -16.26 27.65 6.90
CA TYR A 138 -14.95 28.03 6.38
C TYR A 138 -14.75 27.53 4.94
N PRO A 139 -15.06 28.33 3.90
CA PRO A 139 -14.79 27.97 2.51
C PRO A 139 -13.30 27.69 2.23
N GLU A 140 -12.41 28.24 3.07
CA GLU A 140 -10.98 27.99 2.98
C GLU A 140 -10.58 26.53 3.13
N ILE A 141 -11.43 25.69 3.76
CA ILE A 141 -11.22 24.24 3.85
C ILE A 141 -11.30 23.62 2.44
N PHE A 142 -12.31 23.99 1.66
CA PHE A 142 -12.46 23.55 0.26
C PHE A 142 -11.26 24.03 -0.58
N MET A 143 -10.81 25.28 -0.40
CA MET A 143 -9.67 25.84 -1.11
C MET A 143 -8.36 25.09 -0.80
N GLN A 144 -8.15 24.73 0.46
CA GLN A 144 -6.97 23.98 0.91
C GLN A 144 -6.97 22.56 0.38
N GLU A 145 -8.02 21.81 0.66
CA GLU A 145 -8.07 20.37 0.36
C GLU A 145 -8.43 20.09 -1.10
N GLY A 146 -9.32 20.87 -1.71
CA GLY A 146 -9.75 20.71 -3.09
C GLY A 146 -8.85 21.41 -4.08
N TRP A 147 -9.24 22.64 -4.45
CA TRP A 147 -8.49 23.48 -5.36
C TRP A 147 -8.81 24.98 -5.18
N HIS A 148 -7.91 25.82 -5.63
CA HIS A 148 -8.11 27.28 -5.70
C HIS A 148 -7.16 27.93 -6.72
N TYR A 149 -7.52 29.15 -7.15
CA TYR A 149 -6.57 30.03 -7.83
C TYR A 149 -5.62 30.64 -6.79
N GLU A 150 -4.30 30.42 -6.96
CA GLU A 150 -3.28 31.09 -6.15
C GLU A 150 -2.74 32.31 -6.89
N LEU A 151 -2.85 33.48 -6.26
CA LEU A 151 -2.27 34.74 -6.72
C LEU A 151 -1.89 35.59 -5.51
N LYS A 152 -0.59 35.80 -5.26
CA LYS A 152 -0.09 36.59 -4.11
C LYS A 152 0.06 38.06 -4.45
N ASP A 153 0.52 38.37 -5.67
CA ASP A 153 0.65 39.71 -6.20
C ASP A 153 0.12 39.81 -7.63
N LYS A 154 -0.32 41.00 -8.07
CA LYS A 154 -0.84 41.20 -9.43
C LYS A 154 0.16 40.87 -10.52
N ASN A 155 1.45 40.88 -10.24
CA ASN A 155 2.52 40.58 -11.20
C ASN A 155 2.86 39.08 -11.27
N ASP A 156 2.45 38.31 -10.25
CA ASP A 156 2.70 36.87 -10.22
C ASP A 156 1.88 36.11 -11.28
N SER A 157 2.31 34.92 -11.64
CA SER A 157 1.53 34.02 -12.49
C SER A 157 0.35 33.43 -11.68
N LEU A 158 -0.82 33.39 -12.28
CA LEU A 158 -1.98 32.68 -11.71
C LEU A 158 -1.74 31.17 -11.84
N THR A 159 -1.96 30.42 -10.76
CA THR A 159 -1.76 28.96 -10.72
C THR A 159 -2.92 28.27 -10.03
N TYR A 160 -3.13 26.97 -10.36
CA TYR A 160 -4.00 26.10 -9.57
C TYR A 160 -3.22 25.49 -8.42
N LYS A 161 -3.83 25.41 -7.23
CA LYS A 161 -3.27 24.80 -6.04
C LYS A 161 -4.36 24.10 -5.24
N GLY A 162 -4.00 23.09 -4.45
CA GLY A 162 -4.89 22.30 -3.59
C GLY A 162 -4.30 20.93 -3.33
N VAL A 163 -4.60 20.31 -2.19
CA VAL A 163 -4.02 19.01 -1.80
C VAL A 163 -4.49 17.91 -2.75
N VAL A 164 -5.80 17.72 -2.92
CA VAL A 164 -6.36 16.70 -3.83
C VAL A 164 -5.98 16.97 -5.29
N TYR A 165 -5.99 18.24 -5.73
CA TYR A 165 -5.54 18.59 -7.08
C TYR A 165 -4.11 18.10 -7.36
N ASN A 166 -3.17 18.37 -6.44
CA ASN A 166 -1.76 17.94 -6.60
C ASN A 166 -1.59 16.44 -6.44
N GLU A 167 -2.35 15.81 -5.53
CA GLU A 167 -2.36 14.36 -5.37
C GLU A 167 -2.76 13.67 -6.67
N MET A 168 -3.85 14.14 -7.29
CA MET A 168 -4.35 13.54 -8.52
C MET A 168 -3.43 13.82 -9.71
N LYS A 169 -2.75 14.97 -9.78
CA LYS A 169 -1.65 15.17 -10.76
C LYS A 169 -0.58 14.08 -10.63
N GLY A 170 -0.24 13.72 -9.40
CA GLY A 170 0.69 12.62 -9.12
C GLY A 170 0.14 11.25 -9.52
N ALA A 171 -1.11 10.97 -9.19
CA ALA A 171 -1.78 9.71 -9.53
C ALA A 171 -1.89 9.49 -11.05
N PHE A 172 -2.18 10.54 -11.82
CA PHE A 172 -2.24 10.50 -13.27
C PHE A 172 -0.86 10.46 -13.95
N SER A 173 0.22 10.53 -13.20
CA SER A 173 1.57 10.33 -13.74
C SER A 173 1.93 8.84 -13.92
N SER A 174 1.25 7.90 -13.23
CA SER A 174 1.45 6.46 -13.37
C SER A 174 0.67 5.91 -14.57
N PRO A 175 1.33 5.26 -15.56
CA PRO A 175 0.64 4.64 -16.69
C PRO A 175 -0.38 3.59 -16.26
N GLU A 176 -0.08 2.79 -15.24
CA GLU A 176 -0.98 1.77 -14.71
C GLU A 176 -2.21 2.40 -14.04
N SER A 177 -2.04 3.50 -13.33
CA SER A 177 -3.17 4.26 -12.78
C SER A 177 -4.08 4.81 -13.88
N VAL A 178 -3.52 5.33 -14.95
CA VAL A 178 -4.29 5.78 -16.14
C VAL A 178 -5.02 4.60 -16.78
N LEU A 179 -4.33 3.47 -16.96
CA LEU A 179 -4.91 2.24 -17.52
C LEU A 179 -6.17 1.80 -16.74
N MET A 180 -6.06 1.68 -15.40
CA MET A 180 -7.18 1.21 -14.56
C MET A 180 -8.40 2.14 -14.64
N ARG A 181 -8.19 3.46 -14.60
CA ARG A 181 -9.25 4.45 -14.75
C ARG A 181 -9.93 4.36 -16.11
N LYS A 182 -9.15 4.23 -17.19
CA LYS A 182 -9.68 4.13 -18.55
C LYS A 182 -10.37 2.79 -18.82
N ILE A 183 -9.98 1.71 -18.14
CA ILE A 183 -10.73 0.44 -18.15
C ILE A 183 -12.15 0.69 -17.62
N SER A 184 -12.30 1.29 -16.44
CA SER A 184 -13.62 1.60 -15.86
C SER A 184 -14.45 2.50 -16.79
N GLN A 185 -13.87 3.57 -17.33
CA GLN A 185 -14.54 4.46 -18.28
C GLN A 185 -14.99 3.76 -19.56
N SER A 186 -14.19 2.80 -20.05
CA SER A 186 -14.51 2.04 -21.26
C SER A 186 -15.67 1.04 -21.07
N LEU A 187 -15.89 0.58 -19.82
CA LEU A 187 -16.93 -0.41 -19.49
C LEU A 187 -18.23 0.23 -18.96
N PHE A 188 -18.15 1.42 -18.36
CA PHE A 188 -19.26 2.04 -17.63
C PHE A 188 -19.55 3.50 -18.00
N PRO A 189 -19.59 3.88 -19.29
CA PRO A 189 -19.65 5.29 -19.72
C PRO A 189 -20.89 6.06 -19.23
N ASP A 190 -21.99 5.38 -18.89
CA ASP A 190 -23.29 5.99 -18.56
C ASP A 190 -23.59 5.99 -17.05
N THR A 191 -22.63 5.59 -16.21
CA THR A 191 -22.85 5.42 -14.75
C THR A 191 -21.77 6.09 -13.94
N THR A 192 -21.89 6.08 -12.60
CA THR A 192 -20.88 6.60 -11.67
C THR A 192 -19.50 5.97 -11.84
N TYR A 193 -19.40 4.75 -12.38
CA TYR A 193 -18.13 4.09 -12.64
C TYR A 193 -17.42 4.57 -13.93
N GLY A 194 -18.09 5.34 -14.75
CA GLY A 194 -17.52 6.01 -15.93
C GLY A 194 -16.83 7.34 -15.63
N VAL A 195 -16.95 7.84 -14.41
CA VAL A 195 -16.28 9.07 -13.94
C VAL A 195 -15.19 8.76 -12.93
N GLU A 196 -14.27 9.70 -12.72
CA GLU A 196 -13.18 9.56 -11.76
C GLU A 196 -13.60 10.10 -10.40
N SER A 197 -13.89 9.21 -9.45
CA SER A 197 -14.33 9.59 -8.10
C SER A 197 -13.25 10.34 -7.30
N GLY A 198 -11.97 10.03 -7.55
CA GLY A 198 -10.84 10.72 -6.97
C GLY A 198 -10.61 12.12 -7.53
N GLY A 199 -11.18 12.41 -8.71
CA GLY A 199 -11.02 13.65 -9.47
C GLY A 199 -9.95 13.54 -10.55
N ASP A 200 -10.31 14.00 -11.74
CA ASP A 200 -9.36 14.19 -12.84
C ASP A 200 -8.81 15.63 -12.77
N PRO A 201 -7.49 15.84 -12.79
CA PRO A 201 -6.90 17.18 -12.72
C PRO A 201 -7.41 18.17 -13.77
N GLU A 202 -7.90 17.68 -14.91
CA GLU A 202 -8.52 18.51 -15.94
C GLU A 202 -9.88 19.07 -15.49
N PHE A 203 -10.64 18.30 -14.70
CA PHE A 203 -12.01 18.63 -14.29
C PHE A 203 -12.13 19.09 -12.83
N ILE A 204 -11.15 18.85 -11.97
CA ILE A 204 -11.17 19.30 -10.56
C ILE A 204 -11.43 20.82 -10.47
N PRO A 205 -10.82 21.69 -11.32
CA PRO A 205 -11.06 23.14 -11.26
C PRO A 205 -12.47 23.58 -11.68
N ASP A 206 -13.31 22.68 -12.18
CA ASP A 206 -14.70 22.97 -12.50
C ASP A 206 -15.63 22.87 -11.28
N LEU A 207 -15.16 22.25 -10.18
CA LEU A 207 -15.95 22.08 -8.96
C LEU A 207 -16.13 23.41 -8.23
N SER A 208 -17.38 23.86 -8.10
CA SER A 208 -17.72 25.02 -7.28
C SER A 208 -17.88 24.65 -5.80
N TYR A 209 -17.73 25.66 -4.92
CA TYR A 209 -17.97 25.48 -3.48
C TYR A 209 -19.44 25.13 -3.20
N GLU A 210 -20.39 25.67 -3.95
CA GLU A 210 -21.80 25.39 -3.83
C GLU A 210 -22.12 23.92 -4.15
N GLU A 211 -21.59 23.35 -5.23
CA GLU A 211 -21.75 21.93 -5.58
C GLU A 211 -21.12 21.01 -4.54
N PHE A 212 -19.95 21.39 -4.03
CA PHE A 212 -19.28 20.68 -2.94
C PHE A 212 -20.14 20.60 -1.66
N ILE A 213 -20.74 21.73 -1.24
CA ILE A 213 -21.63 21.77 -0.07
C ILE A 213 -22.93 20.99 -0.33
N ASP A 214 -23.50 21.08 -1.52
CA ASP A 214 -24.73 20.38 -1.85
C ASP A 214 -24.54 18.86 -1.92
N PHE A 215 -23.36 18.38 -2.32
CA PHE A 215 -23.01 16.95 -2.28
C PHE A 215 -22.97 16.42 -0.83
N HIS A 216 -22.39 17.17 0.09
CA HIS A 216 -22.42 16.80 1.52
C HIS A 216 -23.86 16.73 2.05
N LYS A 217 -24.69 17.78 1.83
CA LYS A 217 -26.09 17.79 2.25
C LYS A 217 -26.90 16.63 1.68
N LYS A 218 -26.59 16.24 0.42
CA LYS A 218 -27.30 15.18 -0.29
C LYS A 218 -27.00 13.80 0.29
N TYR A 219 -25.74 13.51 0.62
CA TYR A 219 -25.31 12.15 0.90
C TYR A 219 -24.87 11.87 2.35
N TYR A 220 -24.41 12.88 3.10
CA TYR A 220 -23.87 12.69 4.46
C TYR A 220 -24.95 12.84 5.53
N HIS A 221 -25.87 11.89 5.52
CA HIS A 221 -26.97 11.84 6.48
C HIS A 221 -27.13 10.42 7.04
N PRO A 222 -27.51 10.23 8.33
CA PRO A 222 -27.70 8.89 8.90
C PRO A 222 -28.59 7.96 8.10
N SER A 223 -29.61 8.47 7.39
CA SER A 223 -30.49 7.65 6.52
C SER A 223 -29.75 6.99 5.34
N ASN A 224 -28.56 7.46 4.98
CA ASN A 224 -27.69 6.92 3.92
C ASN A 224 -26.44 6.24 4.50
N SER A 225 -26.37 6.04 5.83
CA SER A 225 -25.18 5.53 6.49
C SER A 225 -25.19 4.03 6.73
N TYR A 226 -23.99 3.45 6.64
CA TYR A 226 -23.66 2.07 7.00
C TYR A 226 -22.64 2.09 8.11
N ILE A 227 -23.04 1.73 9.32
CA ILE A 227 -22.19 1.74 10.51
C ILE A 227 -21.68 0.33 10.77
N TYR A 228 -20.37 0.17 10.92
CA TYR A 228 -19.72 -1.11 11.16
C TYR A 228 -18.93 -1.08 12.47
N LEU A 229 -19.10 -2.14 13.28
CA LEU A 229 -18.41 -2.35 14.54
C LEU A 229 -17.84 -3.77 14.60
N TYR A 230 -16.59 -3.92 15.06
CA TYR A 230 -15.90 -5.21 15.16
C TYR A 230 -15.14 -5.33 16.47
N GLY A 231 -15.01 -6.57 16.96
CA GLY A 231 -14.19 -6.92 18.10
C GLY A 231 -14.96 -7.14 19.40
N ASN A 232 -14.22 -7.21 20.52
CA ASN A 232 -14.74 -7.58 21.85
C ASN A 232 -15.42 -6.42 22.62
N GLY A 233 -15.70 -5.29 21.94
CA GLY A 233 -16.35 -4.13 22.56
C GLY A 233 -17.76 -4.43 23.09
N ASP A 234 -18.17 -3.66 24.11
CA ASP A 234 -19.53 -3.76 24.68
C ASP A 234 -20.55 -3.15 23.71
N THR A 235 -21.28 -4.00 23.00
CA THR A 235 -22.27 -3.61 22.00
C THR A 235 -23.32 -2.64 22.55
N LEU A 236 -23.79 -2.81 23.78
CA LEU A 236 -24.85 -1.93 24.35
C LEU A 236 -24.28 -0.52 24.61
N LYS A 237 -23.05 -0.42 25.09
CA LYS A 237 -22.37 0.88 25.25
C LYS A 237 -22.13 1.56 23.90
N GLU A 238 -21.68 0.78 22.89
CA GLU A 238 -21.43 1.30 21.53
C GLU A 238 -22.73 1.83 20.90
N LEU A 239 -23.83 1.08 20.95
CA LEU A 239 -25.13 1.52 20.45
C LEU A 239 -25.65 2.76 21.18
N ALA A 240 -25.58 2.78 22.52
CA ALA A 240 -25.98 3.92 23.33
C ALA A 240 -25.15 5.17 22.97
N PHE A 241 -23.83 5.01 22.80
CA PHE A 241 -22.93 6.11 22.45
C PHE A 241 -23.34 6.76 21.12
N ILE A 242 -23.53 5.94 20.08
CA ILE A 242 -23.89 6.41 18.73
C ILE A 242 -25.27 7.07 18.73
N ASN A 243 -26.27 6.45 19.37
CA ASN A 243 -27.62 7.04 19.48
C ASN A 243 -27.60 8.36 20.25
N ASP A 244 -27.09 8.34 21.52
CA ASP A 244 -27.26 9.43 22.45
C ASP A 244 -26.46 10.68 22.09
N ASN A 245 -25.33 10.53 21.43
CA ASN A 245 -24.49 11.67 21.05
C ASN A 245 -24.79 12.18 19.65
N TYR A 246 -25.39 11.34 18.76
CA TYR A 246 -25.51 11.69 17.33
C TYR A 246 -26.88 11.38 16.73
N LEU A 247 -27.26 10.11 16.57
CA LEU A 247 -28.37 9.74 15.69
C LEU A 247 -29.74 10.23 16.17
N LYS A 248 -29.96 10.37 17.47
CA LYS A 248 -31.21 10.90 18.03
C LYS A 248 -31.55 12.33 17.57
N GLU A 249 -30.55 13.11 17.10
CA GLU A 249 -30.76 14.47 16.62
C GLU A 249 -31.34 14.53 15.19
N PHE A 250 -31.31 13.41 14.45
CA PHE A 250 -31.75 13.32 13.08
C PHE A 250 -33.10 12.61 12.94
N ASP A 251 -33.86 12.98 11.93
CA ASP A 251 -35.05 12.25 11.50
C ASP A 251 -34.79 11.51 10.18
N LYS A 252 -35.60 10.50 9.86
CA LYS A 252 -35.48 9.77 8.59
C LYS A 252 -35.84 10.67 7.42
N ILE A 253 -34.98 10.72 6.39
CA ILE A 253 -35.22 11.39 5.13
C ILE A 253 -35.04 10.41 3.97
N GLU A 254 -35.65 10.68 2.85
CA GLU A 254 -35.42 9.94 1.60
C GLU A 254 -34.19 10.48 0.89
N ILE A 255 -33.24 9.58 0.54
CA ILE A 255 -32.00 9.94 -0.15
C ILE A 255 -31.88 9.05 -1.38
N HIS A 256 -31.81 9.68 -2.56
CA HIS A 256 -31.60 8.99 -3.82
C HIS A 256 -30.09 8.83 -4.08
N SER A 257 -29.54 7.71 -3.63
CA SER A 257 -28.13 7.35 -3.76
C SER A 257 -27.92 6.00 -4.45
N GLU A 258 -28.97 5.41 -5.01
CA GLU A 258 -28.91 4.10 -5.64
C GLU A 258 -27.93 4.09 -6.82
N ILE A 259 -27.12 3.05 -6.89
CA ILE A 259 -26.14 2.88 -7.96
C ILE A 259 -26.83 2.32 -9.19
N LYS A 260 -26.73 3.05 -10.31
CA LYS A 260 -27.28 2.63 -11.59
C LYS A 260 -26.40 1.57 -12.25
N GLU A 261 -27.05 0.58 -12.85
CA GLU A 261 -26.38 -0.42 -13.67
C GLU A 261 -26.09 0.11 -15.07
N GLN A 262 -24.88 -0.16 -15.56
CA GLN A 262 -24.55 0.02 -16.98
C GLN A 262 -25.31 -1.04 -17.80
N LYS A 263 -26.01 -0.59 -18.85
CA LYS A 263 -26.64 -1.51 -19.80
C LYS A 263 -25.58 -2.23 -20.62
N PRO A 264 -25.76 -3.55 -20.88
CA PRO A 264 -24.83 -4.27 -21.75
C PRO A 264 -24.69 -3.61 -23.13
N PHE A 265 -23.47 -3.64 -23.65
CA PHE A 265 -23.22 -3.18 -25.02
C PHE A 265 -23.75 -4.18 -26.04
N GLU A 266 -24.04 -3.70 -27.25
CA GLU A 266 -24.39 -4.56 -28.39
C GLU A 266 -23.19 -5.29 -28.96
N SER A 267 -21.98 -4.68 -28.86
CA SER A 267 -20.69 -5.24 -29.29
C SER A 267 -19.55 -4.65 -28.48
N MET A 268 -18.40 -5.33 -28.52
CA MET A 268 -17.17 -4.86 -27.88
C MET A 268 -16.82 -3.42 -28.29
N GLN A 269 -16.58 -2.55 -27.32
CA GLN A 269 -16.16 -1.17 -27.53
C GLN A 269 -14.63 -1.09 -27.71
N GLU A 270 -14.16 -0.05 -28.41
CA GLU A 270 -12.73 0.24 -28.55
C GLU A 270 -12.44 1.64 -28.00
N MET A 271 -11.45 1.74 -27.13
CA MET A 271 -10.94 3.00 -26.61
C MET A 271 -9.43 3.10 -26.83
N LYS A 272 -8.96 4.27 -27.29
CA LYS A 272 -7.56 4.60 -27.42
C LYS A 272 -7.24 5.84 -26.61
N VAL A 273 -6.17 5.77 -25.82
CA VAL A 273 -5.72 6.84 -24.94
C VAL A 273 -4.21 6.95 -25.03
N GLU A 274 -3.67 8.12 -24.75
CA GLU A 274 -2.23 8.37 -24.66
C GLU A 274 -1.81 8.60 -23.21
N TYR A 275 -0.55 8.28 -22.88
CA TYR A 275 0.06 8.58 -21.59
C TYR A 275 1.45 9.19 -21.76
N PRO A 276 1.88 10.07 -20.84
CA PRO A 276 3.15 10.77 -20.99
C PRO A 276 4.37 9.88 -20.77
N ILE A 277 5.35 10.01 -21.64
CA ILE A 277 6.73 9.54 -21.44
C ILE A 277 7.71 10.70 -21.68
N SER A 278 8.93 10.59 -21.14
CA SER A 278 9.97 11.58 -21.35
C SER A 278 10.29 11.75 -22.83
N VAL A 279 10.68 12.95 -23.24
CA VAL A 279 11.08 13.25 -24.64
C VAL A 279 12.24 12.39 -25.12
N ASN A 280 13.07 11.90 -24.20
CA ASN A 280 14.25 11.07 -24.50
C ASN A 280 13.94 9.57 -24.53
N GLU A 281 12.81 9.13 -23.97
CA GLU A 281 12.41 7.73 -23.99
C GLU A 281 11.97 7.29 -25.39
N LYS A 282 12.06 5.98 -25.68
CA LYS A 282 11.53 5.39 -26.92
C LYS A 282 10.05 5.06 -26.75
N GLU A 283 9.24 5.29 -27.78
CA GLU A 283 7.81 4.90 -27.80
C GLU A 283 7.62 3.42 -28.18
N GLU A 284 8.61 2.81 -28.82
CA GLU A 284 8.54 1.42 -29.27
C GLU A 284 8.38 0.46 -28.08
N ASP A 285 7.45 -0.51 -28.21
CA ASP A 285 7.17 -1.55 -27.24
C ASP A 285 6.82 -1.00 -25.83
N LYS A 286 6.14 0.14 -25.76
CA LYS A 286 5.66 0.72 -24.49
C LYS A 286 4.14 0.84 -24.40
N SER A 287 3.39 0.35 -25.40
CA SER A 287 1.93 0.34 -25.33
C SER A 287 1.43 -0.70 -24.33
N TYR A 288 0.30 -0.38 -23.70
CA TYR A 288 -0.51 -1.33 -22.96
C TYR A 288 -1.74 -1.68 -23.79
N MET A 289 -2.17 -2.93 -23.75
CA MET A 289 -3.47 -3.32 -24.28
C MET A 289 -4.22 -4.13 -23.25
N SER A 290 -5.53 -3.91 -23.14
CA SER A 290 -6.37 -4.72 -22.25
C SER A 290 -7.67 -5.12 -22.93
N LEU A 291 -8.09 -6.37 -22.69
CA LEU A 291 -9.43 -6.86 -22.97
C LEU A 291 -10.21 -6.91 -21.66
N ASN A 292 -11.33 -6.21 -21.61
CA ASN A 292 -12.07 -5.95 -20.39
C ASN A 292 -13.51 -6.44 -20.54
N PHE A 293 -14.06 -7.05 -19.49
CA PHE A 293 -15.39 -7.67 -19.48
C PHE A 293 -16.12 -7.35 -18.20
N VAL A 294 -17.41 -6.99 -18.31
CA VAL A 294 -18.30 -6.93 -17.15
C VAL A 294 -18.85 -8.32 -16.88
N VAL A 295 -18.60 -8.86 -15.67
CA VAL A 295 -18.81 -10.28 -15.38
C VAL A 295 -19.89 -10.52 -14.31
N GLY A 296 -21.09 -10.05 -14.59
CA GLY A 296 -22.26 -10.26 -13.72
C GLY A 296 -22.44 -9.17 -12.68
N LYS A 297 -22.88 -9.53 -11.48
CA LYS A 297 -23.11 -8.60 -10.35
C LYS A 297 -22.37 -9.10 -9.12
N VAL A 298 -21.84 -8.17 -8.33
CA VAL A 298 -21.12 -8.49 -7.08
C VAL A 298 -21.99 -9.24 -6.05
N VAL A 299 -23.30 -9.03 -6.12
CA VAL A 299 -24.29 -9.73 -5.28
C VAL A 299 -24.59 -11.16 -5.73
N ASP A 300 -23.96 -11.64 -6.79
CA ASP A 300 -23.94 -13.06 -7.14
C ASP A 300 -22.78 -13.75 -6.36
N LYS A 301 -23.18 -14.41 -5.28
CA LYS A 301 -22.24 -15.06 -4.34
C LYS A 301 -21.27 -16.01 -5.01
N GLU A 302 -21.71 -16.71 -6.04
CA GLU A 302 -20.91 -17.73 -6.73
C GLU A 302 -19.83 -17.08 -7.61
N LEU A 303 -20.20 -16.05 -8.38
CA LEU A 303 -19.29 -15.38 -9.30
C LEU A 303 -18.17 -14.63 -8.58
N TYR A 304 -18.46 -14.04 -7.41
CA TYR A 304 -17.49 -13.29 -6.63
C TYR A 304 -16.21 -14.11 -6.34
N LEU A 305 -16.37 -15.32 -5.78
CA LEU A 305 -15.23 -16.20 -5.49
C LEU A 305 -14.71 -16.90 -6.75
N ALA A 306 -15.59 -17.24 -7.69
CA ALA A 306 -15.20 -17.95 -8.90
C ALA A 306 -14.27 -17.12 -9.79
N PHE A 307 -14.53 -15.82 -9.96
CA PHE A 307 -13.65 -14.96 -10.76
C PHE A 307 -12.33 -14.63 -10.06
N ASP A 308 -12.31 -14.50 -8.73
CA ASP A 308 -11.06 -14.35 -7.97
C ASP A 308 -10.14 -15.59 -8.16
N ILE A 309 -10.72 -16.79 -8.20
CA ILE A 309 -9.97 -18.03 -8.49
C ILE A 309 -9.61 -18.11 -9.98
N LEU A 310 -10.50 -17.71 -10.88
CA LEU A 310 -10.28 -17.75 -12.33
C LEU A 310 -9.14 -16.80 -12.77
N GLU A 311 -9.03 -15.62 -12.16
CA GLU A 311 -7.91 -14.71 -12.38
C GLU A 311 -6.57 -15.41 -12.10
N HIS A 312 -6.45 -16.00 -10.92
CA HIS A 312 -5.26 -16.76 -10.55
C HIS A 312 -4.97 -17.92 -11.51
N LEU A 313 -6.00 -18.68 -11.88
CA LEU A 313 -5.91 -19.81 -12.79
C LEU A 313 -5.43 -19.39 -14.19
N LEU A 314 -5.91 -18.27 -14.72
CA LEU A 314 -5.63 -17.84 -16.08
C LEU A 314 -4.36 -16.98 -16.23
N LEU A 315 -3.99 -16.19 -15.20
CA LEU A 315 -3.07 -15.06 -15.35
C LEU A 315 -1.99 -14.92 -14.26
N ASP A 316 -2.22 -15.38 -13.02
CA ASP A 316 -1.32 -15.06 -11.89
C ASP A 316 -0.11 -15.98 -11.78
N THR A 317 -0.26 -17.26 -12.10
CA THR A 317 0.81 -18.23 -11.87
C THR A 317 1.72 -18.39 -13.09
N PRO A 318 2.96 -18.86 -12.92
CA PRO A 318 3.80 -19.30 -14.05
C PRO A 318 3.15 -20.40 -14.91
N ALA A 319 2.25 -21.21 -14.31
CA ALA A 319 1.49 -22.27 -14.99
C ALA A 319 0.23 -21.76 -15.72
N ALA A 320 -0.11 -20.48 -15.58
CA ALA A 320 -1.35 -19.89 -16.09
C ALA A 320 -1.38 -19.92 -17.63
N PRO A 321 -2.38 -20.61 -18.24
CA PRO A 321 -2.36 -20.91 -19.67
C PRO A 321 -2.47 -19.68 -20.56
N LEU A 322 -3.27 -18.69 -20.15
CA LEU A 322 -3.45 -17.46 -20.93
C LEU A 322 -2.21 -16.58 -20.86
N LYS A 323 -1.62 -16.42 -19.66
CA LYS A 323 -0.35 -15.72 -19.50
C LYS A 323 0.74 -16.31 -20.39
N LYS A 324 0.88 -17.65 -20.36
CA LYS A 324 1.85 -18.36 -21.18
C LYS A 324 1.62 -18.14 -22.68
N ALA A 325 0.38 -18.28 -23.15
CA ALA A 325 0.05 -18.10 -24.56
C ALA A 325 0.38 -16.68 -25.07
N LEU A 326 0.14 -15.65 -24.26
CA LEU A 326 0.43 -14.26 -24.60
C LEU A 326 1.95 -13.97 -24.63
N ILE A 327 2.70 -14.50 -23.68
CA ILE A 327 4.16 -14.37 -23.64
C ILE A 327 4.80 -15.14 -24.79
N ASP A 328 4.40 -16.38 -25.05
CA ASP A 328 4.90 -17.21 -26.17
C ASP A 328 4.61 -16.57 -27.55
N ALA A 329 3.51 -15.82 -27.66
CA ALA A 329 3.18 -15.06 -28.87
C ALA A 329 3.92 -13.71 -28.98
N ASN A 330 4.80 -13.37 -28.03
CA ASN A 330 5.52 -12.09 -27.91
C ASN A 330 4.59 -10.86 -27.97
N LEU A 331 3.43 -10.93 -27.29
CA LEU A 331 2.43 -9.86 -27.27
C LEU A 331 2.64 -8.83 -26.17
N GLY A 332 3.52 -9.11 -25.23
CA GLY A 332 3.95 -8.19 -24.17
C GLY A 332 5.08 -8.83 -23.37
N LYS A 333 5.81 -8.01 -22.63
CA LYS A 333 6.89 -8.46 -21.74
C LYS A 333 6.40 -8.79 -20.33
N ASP A 334 5.24 -8.26 -19.95
CA ASP A 334 4.50 -8.64 -18.75
C ASP A 334 3.02 -8.82 -19.09
N VAL A 335 2.38 -9.76 -18.41
CA VAL A 335 0.96 -10.12 -18.57
C VAL A 335 0.36 -10.34 -17.20
N PHE A 336 -0.76 -9.69 -16.91
CA PHE A 336 -1.46 -9.82 -15.63
C PHE A 336 -2.99 -9.70 -15.80
N GLY A 337 -3.71 -10.21 -14.81
CA GLY A 337 -5.16 -10.07 -14.68
C GLY A 337 -5.55 -8.98 -13.70
N VAL A 338 -6.77 -8.49 -13.82
CA VAL A 338 -7.41 -7.65 -12.81
C VAL A 338 -8.87 -8.08 -12.68
N PHE A 339 -9.26 -8.49 -11.48
CA PHE A 339 -10.65 -8.71 -11.13
C PHE A 339 -11.08 -7.65 -10.11
N ASP A 340 -11.87 -6.67 -10.54
CA ASP A 340 -12.45 -5.67 -9.66
C ASP A 340 -13.84 -6.10 -9.21
N SER A 341 -13.95 -6.51 -7.94
CA SER A 341 -15.20 -6.90 -7.28
C SER A 341 -15.73 -5.85 -6.29
N SER A 342 -15.13 -4.67 -6.23
CA SER A 342 -15.49 -3.60 -5.28
C SER A 342 -16.67 -2.72 -5.75
N ILE A 343 -17.21 -2.99 -6.95
CA ILE A 343 -18.29 -2.27 -7.62
C ILE A 343 -19.49 -3.18 -7.92
N LEU A 344 -20.66 -2.58 -8.17
CA LEU A 344 -21.93 -3.32 -8.38
C LEU A 344 -21.84 -4.37 -9.49
N GLN A 345 -21.20 -4.02 -10.60
CA GLN A 345 -20.98 -4.89 -11.75
C GLN A 345 -19.49 -5.18 -11.89
N PRO A 346 -18.97 -6.28 -11.30
CA PRO A 346 -17.56 -6.62 -11.34
C PRO A 346 -16.99 -6.65 -12.76
N SER A 347 -15.73 -6.25 -12.89
CA SER A 347 -15.00 -6.33 -14.15
C SER A 347 -13.84 -7.31 -14.08
N PHE A 348 -13.58 -7.97 -15.21
CA PHE A 348 -12.43 -8.85 -15.39
C PHE A 348 -11.61 -8.37 -16.59
N SER A 349 -10.32 -8.13 -16.38
CA SER A 349 -9.44 -7.56 -17.40
C SER A 349 -8.21 -8.44 -17.62
N ILE A 350 -7.80 -8.57 -18.87
CA ILE A 350 -6.59 -9.26 -19.33
C ILE A 350 -5.68 -8.20 -19.90
N VAL A 351 -4.52 -7.97 -19.29
CA VAL A 351 -3.61 -6.87 -19.62
C VAL A 351 -2.29 -7.41 -20.15
N VAL A 352 -1.80 -6.82 -21.24
CA VAL A 352 -0.42 -6.96 -21.71
C VAL A 352 0.29 -5.60 -21.65
N LYS A 353 1.50 -5.60 -21.12
CA LYS A 353 2.36 -4.45 -20.97
C LYS A 353 3.61 -4.58 -21.84
N ASN A 354 4.20 -3.46 -22.25
CA ASN A 354 5.36 -3.40 -23.13
C ASN A 354 5.09 -4.10 -24.49
N SER A 355 4.00 -3.70 -25.13
CA SER A 355 3.50 -4.16 -26.41
C SER A 355 3.47 -3.04 -27.46
N SER A 356 2.86 -3.30 -28.61
CA SER A 356 2.62 -2.33 -29.68
C SER A 356 1.17 -2.38 -30.13
N GLU A 357 0.56 -1.21 -30.40
CA GLU A 357 -0.82 -1.12 -30.95
C GLU A 357 -1.00 -1.96 -32.21
N SER A 358 0.02 -2.11 -33.05
CA SER A 358 -0.03 -2.93 -34.26
C SER A 358 -0.35 -4.40 -33.99
N GLN A 359 -0.18 -4.88 -32.76
CA GLN A 359 -0.46 -6.25 -32.33
C GLN A 359 -1.91 -6.44 -31.81
N LYS A 360 -2.75 -5.42 -31.84
CA LYS A 360 -4.12 -5.47 -31.28
C LYS A 360 -4.91 -6.69 -31.76
N GLU A 361 -5.02 -6.93 -33.06
CA GLU A 361 -5.80 -8.04 -33.58
C GLU A 361 -5.20 -9.41 -33.21
N ARG A 362 -3.86 -9.48 -33.17
CA ARG A 362 -3.16 -10.68 -32.73
C ARG A 362 -3.39 -10.95 -31.24
N PHE A 363 -3.41 -9.91 -30.41
CA PHE A 363 -3.76 -10.02 -28.99
C PHE A 363 -5.16 -10.59 -28.79
N LYS A 364 -6.18 -10.04 -29.46
CA LYS A 364 -7.55 -10.58 -29.43
C LYS A 364 -7.58 -12.05 -29.88
N GLU A 365 -6.95 -12.35 -31.00
CA GLU A 365 -6.91 -13.71 -31.56
C GLU A 365 -6.36 -14.72 -30.56
N VAL A 366 -5.19 -14.44 -29.95
CA VAL A 366 -4.54 -15.34 -29.00
C VAL A 366 -5.40 -15.53 -27.75
N VAL A 367 -5.95 -14.44 -27.16
CA VAL A 367 -6.84 -14.53 -26.00
C VAL A 367 -8.05 -15.42 -26.28
N PHE A 368 -8.82 -15.12 -27.34
CA PHE A 368 -10.04 -15.85 -27.59
C PHE A 368 -9.78 -17.29 -28.04
N ASN A 369 -8.73 -17.56 -28.79
CA ASN A 369 -8.37 -18.92 -29.18
C ASN A 369 -7.97 -19.76 -27.98
N THR A 370 -7.10 -19.24 -27.10
CA THR A 370 -6.69 -19.92 -25.86
C THR A 370 -7.89 -20.23 -24.97
N LEU A 371 -8.79 -19.28 -24.77
CA LEU A 371 -10.00 -19.48 -23.97
C LEU A 371 -10.94 -20.53 -24.61
N ARG A 372 -11.12 -20.53 -25.94
CA ARG A 372 -11.89 -21.56 -26.64
C ARG A 372 -11.26 -22.94 -26.51
N GLU A 373 -9.93 -23.01 -26.59
CA GLU A 373 -9.23 -24.29 -26.39
C GLU A 373 -9.44 -24.84 -24.98
N LEU A 374 -9.36 -23.99 -23.95
CA LEU A 374 -9.65 -24.38 -22.56
C LEU A 374 -11.09 -24.87 -22.37
N VAL A 375 -12.06 -24.20 -23.00
CA VAL A 375 -13.48 -24.61 -22.94
C VAL A 375 -13.70 -25.95 -23.65
N ASN A 376 -13.11 -26.15 -24.82
CA ASN A 376 -13.31 -27.36 -25.63
C ASN A 376 -12.56 -28.59 -25.12
N ASN A 377 -11.32 -28.39 -24.64
CA ASN A 377 -10.42 -29.47 -24.23
C ASN A 377 -10.44 -29.74 -22.71
N GLY A 378 -11.06 -28.85 -21.94
CA GLY A 378 -11.05 -28.84 -20.48
C GLY A 378 -9.77 -28.23 -19.89
N ILE A 379 -9.91 -27.68 -18.68
CA ILE A 379 -8.81 -27.09 -17.91
C ILE A 379 -8.11 -28.19 -17.09
N ASN A 380 -6.79 -28.14 -17.00
CA ASN A 380 -6.01 -29.06 -16.19
C ASN A 380 -6.50 -29.06 -14.73
N LYS A 381 -6.94 -30.21 -14.23
CA LYS A 381 -7.53 -30.38 -12.90
C LYS A 381 -6.55 -30.05 -11.77
N LYS A 382 -5.25 -30.32 -11.98
CA LYS A 382 -4.20 -29.95 -11.03
C LYS A 382 -4.03 -28.42 -10.90
N LEU A 383 -4.15 -27.69 -12.01
CA LEU A 383 -4.14 -26.24 -12.02
C LEU A 383 -5.38 -25.65 -11.30
N ILE A 384 -6.56 -26.27 -11.50
CA ILE A 384 -7.78 -25.88 -10.77
C ILE A 384 -7.58 -26.11 -9.25
N GLU A 385 -7.08 -27.30 -8.86
CA GLU A 385 -6.80 -27.63 -7.46
C GLU A 385 -5.81 -26.63 -6.85
N SER A 386 -4.72 -26.35 -7.55
CA SER A 386 -3.71 -25.37 -7.19
C SER A 386 -4.32 -23.97 -6.89
N SER A 387 -5.17 -23.49 -7.81
CA SER A 387 -5.81 -22.18 -7.67
C SER A 387 -6.83 -22.11 -6.54
N ILE A 388 -7.61 -23.17 -6.33
CA ILE A 388 -8.55 -23.25 -5.21
C ILE A 388 -7.81 -23.29 -3.87
N ASN A 389 -6.78 -24.14 -3.75
CA ASN A 389 -6.09 -24.35 -2.49
C ASN A 389 -5.35 -23.10 -2.01
N ILE A 390 -4.66 -22.37 -2.90
CA ILE A 390 -3.97 -21.15 -2.50
C ILE A 390 -4.94 -20.04 -2.07
N LYS A 391 -6.10 -19.91 -2.74
CA LYS A 391 -7.14 -18.95 -2.35
C LYS A 391 -7.79 -19.35 -1.03
N GLU A 392 -8.11 -20.63 -0.84
CA GLU A 392 -8.62 -21.16 0.45
C GLU A 392 -7.62 -20.91 1.58
N PHE A 393 -6.32 -21.15 1.36
CA PHE A 393 -5.29 -20.89 2.34
C PHE A 393 -5.30 -19.43 2.78
N ARG A 394 -5.31 -18.49 1.82
CA ARG A 394 -5.37 -17.03 2.10
C ARG A 394 -6.63 -16.62 2.87
N LEU A 395 -7.79 -17.17 2.50
CA LEU A 395 -9.06 -16.90 3.21
C LEU A 395 -9.04 -17.36 4.67
N ARG A 396 -8.45 -18.55 4.94
CA ARG A 396 -8.37 -19.12 6.28
C ARG A 396 -7.29 -18.46 7.15
N GLU A 397 -6.16 -18.13 6.57
CA GLU A 397 -5.06 -17.43 7.25
C GLU A 397 -5.49 -16.01 7.66
N ALA A 398 -6.20 -15.30 6.79
CA ALA A 398 -6.72 -13.95 6.97
C ALA A 398 -5.64 -12.98 7.52
N GLU A 399 -4.42 -13.03 6.94
CA GLU A 399 -3.33 -12.11 7.24
C GLU A 399 -3.30 -10.98 6.18
N TYR A 400 -3.42 -9.73 6.63
CA TYR A 400 -3.60 -8.56 5.76
C TYR A 400 -2.46 -7.53 5.89
N HIS A 401 -1.23 -7.99 6.11
CA HIS A 401 0.00 -7.18 6.07
C HIS A 401 -0.04 -5.90 6.92
N GLY A 402 -0.56 -5.99 8.15
CA GLY A 402 -0.62 -4.89 9.10
C GLY A 402 -1.95 -4.12 9.11
N TYR A 403 -2.84 -4.34 8.15
CA TYR A 403 -4.22 -3.83 8.26
C TYR A 403 -4.99 -4.60 9.33
N PRO A 404 -5.76 -3.92 10.20
CA PRO A 404 -6.66 -4.58 11.13
C PRO A 404 -7.60 -5.54 10.41
N LYS A 405 -7.69 -6.77 10.87
CA LYS A 405 -8.53 -7.80 10.26
C LYS A 405 -10.00 -7.36 10.16
N GLY A 406 -10.51 -6.73 11.25
CA GLY A 406 -11.86 -6.18 11.29
C GLY A 406 -12.12 -5.11 10.22
N LEU A 407 -11.12 -4.29 9.88
CA LEU A 407 -11.24 -3.31 8.80
C LEU A 407 -11.47 -3.98 7.44
N VAL A 408 -10.66 -5.00 7.12
CA VAL A 408 -10.79 -5.73 5.85
C VAL A 408 -12.15 -6.43 5.74
N TYR A 409 -12.66 -6.99 6.85
CA TYR A 409 -14.00 -7.56 6.88
C TYR A 409 -15.09 -6.49 6.70
N GLY A 410 -14.93 -5.30 7.28
CA GLY A 410 -15.83 -4.17 7.07
C GLY A 410 -15.90 -3.72 5.62
N ILE A 411 -14.75 -3.58 4.96
CA ILE A 411 -14.67 -3.24 3.53
C ILE A 411 -15.38 -4.33 2.70
N LYS A 412 -15.08 -5.61 2.97
CA LYS A 412 -15.68 -6.73 2.25
C LYS A 412 -17.19 -6.86 2.47
N ALA A 413 -17.68 -6.50 3.66
CA ALA A 413 -19.13 -6.44 3.92
C ALA A 413 -19.83 -5.41 3.01
N MET A 414 -19.17 -4.29 2.70
CA MET A 414 -19.71 -3.25 1.83
C MET A 414 -19.93 -3.72 0.39
N ASP A 415 -19.21 -4.72 -0.10
CA ASP A 415 -19.35 -5.25 -1.48
C ASP A 415 -20.75 -5.83 -1.77
N SER A 416 -21.53 -6.12 -0.73
CA SER A 416 -22.95 -6.51 -0.86
C SER A 416 -23.89 -5.53 -0.16
N TRP A 417 -23.49 -5.04 1.01
CA TRP A 417 -24.34 -4.23 1.88
C TRP A 417 -24.69 -2.87 1.27
N LEU A 418 -23.74 -2.27 0.54
CA LEU A 418 -23.94 -1.01 -0.17
C LEU A 418 -25.12 -1.09 -1.17
N TYR A 419 -25.40 -2.28 -1.70
CA TYR A 419 -26.46 -2.56 -2.67
C TYR A 419 -27.69 -3.20 -2.03
N ASP A 420 -27.93 -2.94 -0.73
CA ASP A 420 -29.08 -3.37 0.06
C ASP A 420 -29.22 -4.90 0.15
N LYS A 421 -28.10 -5.63 0.15
CA LYS A 421 -28.04 -7.09 0.34
C LYS A 421 -27.39 -7.43 1.69
N ASP A 422 -27.45 -8.71 2.04
CA ASP A 422 -26.89 -9.25 3.27
C ASP A 422 -25.40 -8.90 3.40
N PRO A 423 -24.97 -8.16 4.45
CA PRO A 423 -23.57 -7.79 4.67
C PRO A 423 -22.66 -8.98 4.94
N LEU A 424 -23.19 -10.14 5.31
CA LEU A 424 -22.44 -11.35 5.60
C LEU A 424 -22.16 -12.19 4.33
N MET A 425 -22.73 -11.79 3.21
CA MET A 425 -22.76 -12.54 1.95
C MET A 425 -21.40 -13.06 1.50
N HIS A 426 -20.37 -12.21 1.56
CA HIS A 426 -19.01 -12.55 1.12
C HIS A 426 -18.08 -12.91 2.29
N LEU A 427 -18.53 -12.73 3.54
CA LEU A 427 -17.80 -13.13 4.74
C LEU A 427 -18.01 -14.62 5.07
N ALA A 428 -19.23 -15.12 4.84
CA ALA A 428 -19.59 -16.55 4.99
C ALA A 428 -19.28 -17.30 3.69
N TYR A 429 -18.00 -17.55 3.41
CA TYR A 429 -17.52 -18.05 2.11
C TYR A 429 -17.52 -19.58 1.93
N GLU A 430 -17.66 -20.36 3.01
CA GLU A 430 -17.59 -21.84 2.95
C GLU A 430 -18.56 -22.48 1.95
N PRO A 431 -19.85 -22.09 1.87
CA PRO A 431 -20.77 -22.69 0.89
C PRO A 431 -20.33 -22.48 -0.56
N GLN A 432 -19.84 -21.28 -0.87
CA GLN A 432 -19.35 -20.93 -2.22
C GLN A 432 -18.03 -21.64 -2.55
N LEU A 433 -17.13 -21.73 -1.57
CA LEU A 433 -15.88 -22.47 -1.71
C LEU A 433 -16.14 -23.96 -1.99
N ASN A 434 -17.09 -24.58 -1.28
CA ASN A 434 -17.47 -25.96 -1.50
C ASN A 434 -18.05 -26.17 -2.90
N LYS A 435 -18.87 -25.21 -3.38
CA LYS A 435 -19.40 -25.25 -4.74
C LYS A 435 -18.31 -25.11 -5.81
N VAL A 436 -17.35 -24.20 -5.60
CA VAL A 436 -16.20 -24.07 -6.53
C VAL A 436 -15.34 -25.33 -6.55
N LYS A 437 -15.22 -26.07 -5.43
CA LYS A 437 -14.52 -27.36 -5.38
C LYS A 437 -15.16 -28.44 -6.29
N GLU A 438 -16.43 -28.29 -6.67
CA GLU A 438 -17.07 -29.17 -7.69
C GLU A 438 -16.37 -29.06 -9.05
N ALA A 439 -15.65 -27.96 -9.33
CA ALA A 439 -14.85 -27.79 -10.54
C ALA A 439 -13.78 -28.88 -10.74
N LEU A 440 -13.33 -29.53 -9.67
CA LEU A 440 -12.38 -30.63 -9.74
C LEU A 440 -12.95 -31.83 -10.51
N THR A 441 -14.27 -32.00 -10.50
CA THR A 441 -14.98 -33.15 -11.12
C THR A 441 -15.89 -32.76 -12.28
N THR A 442 -16.07 -31.46 -12.51
CA THR A 442 -16.99 -30.92 -13.53
C THR A 442 -16.27 -29.94 -14.47
N ASN A 443 -17.00 -29.39 -15.45
CA ASN A 443 -16.57 -28.31 -16.34
C ASN A 443 -17.06 -26.93 -15.85
N TYR A 444 -16.91 -26.66 -14.56
CA TYR A 444 -17.45 -25.47 -13.92
C TYR A 444 -16.84 -24.16 -14.45
N PHE A 445 -15.51 -24.07 -14.46
CA PHE A 445 -14.80 -22.87 -14.94
C PHE A 445 -14.91 -22.69 -16.45
N GLU A 446 -14.94 -23.80 -17.21
CA GLU A 446 -15.15 -23.76 -18.65
C GLU A 446 -16.50 -23.08 -19.00
N LYS A 447 -17.57 -23.41 -18.26
CA LYS A 447 -18.89 -22.74 -18.44
C LYS A 447 -18.87 -21.26 -18.05
N ILE A 448 -18.10 -20.88 -17.02
CA ILE A 448 -17.94 -19.47 -16.64
C ILE A 448 -17.23 -18.69 -17.74
N ILE A 449 -16.12 -19.22 -18.27
CA ILE A 449 -15.35 -18.62 -19.38
C ILE A 449 -16.27 -18.49 -20.61
N GLU A 450 -17.00 -19.54 -20.99
CA GLU A 450 -17.91 -19.51 -22.14
C GLU A 450 -18.98 -18.43 -21.99
N LYS A 451 -19.64 -18.38 -20.83
CA LYS A 451 -20.78 -17.48 -20.60
C LYS A 451 -20.39 -16.03 -20.43
N TYR A 452 -19.37 -15.77 -19.57
CA TYR A 452 -19.06 -14.42 -19.09
C TYR A 452 -17.88 -13.76 -19.81
N ILE A 453 -17.13 -14.50 -20.64
CA ILE A 453 -16.02 -13.93 -21.42
C ILE A 453 -16.27 -14.15 -22.92
N LEU A 454 -16.39 -15.41 -23.41
CA LEU A 454 -16.49 -15.70 -24.83
C LEU A 454 -17.80 -15.22 -25.47
N ASN A 455 -18.94 -15.35 -24.77
CA ASN A 455 -20.27 -14.96 -25.23
C ASN A 455 -20.74 -13.63 -24.59
N ASN A 456 -19.83 -12.76 -24.20
CA ASN A 456 -20.13 -11.50 -23.50
C ASN A 456 -19.93 -10.31 -24.44
N SER A 457 -21.02 -9.62 -24.79
CA SER A 457 -20.97 -8.38 -25.59
C SER A 457 -20.58 -7.15 -24.75
N HIS A 458 -20.78 -7.18 -23.41
CA HIS A 458 -20.41 -6.09 -22.53
C HIS A 458 -18.92 -6.13 -22.23
N SER A 459 -18.15 -5.71 -23.20
CA SER A 459 -16.70 -5.78 -23.21
C SER A 459 -16.06 -4.60 -23.91
N SER A 460 -14.79 -4.35 -23.63
CA SER A 460 -13.99 -3.33 -24.32
C SER A 460 -12.58 -3.83 -24.61
N ILE A 461 -11.97 -3.25 -25.65
CA ILE A 461 -10.52 -3.26 -25.83
C ILE A 461 -10.00 -1.85 -25.64
N LEU A 462 -9.06 -1.71 -24.70
CA LEU A 462 -8.39 -0.45 -24.41
C LEU A 462 -6.94 -0.54 -24.89
N ILE A 463 -6.50 0.51 -25.58
CA ILE A 463 -5.11 0.69 -26.03
C ILE A 463 -4.60 1.98 -25.41
N LEU A 464 -3.54 1.87 -24.61
CA LEU A 464 -2.87 2.99 -23.97
C LEU A 464 -1.47 3.14 -24.58
N ASN A 465 -1.30 4.20 -25.36
CA ASN A 465 -0.08 4.47 -26.13
C ASN A 465 0.84 5.48 -25.43
N PRO A 466 2.15 5.29 -25.46
CA PRO A 466 3.09 6.30 -24.98
C PRO A 466 3.09 7.52 -25.92
N LYS A 467 3.27 8.71 -25.35
CA LYS A 467 3.41 9.96 -26.09
C LYS A 467 4.50 10.83 -25.49
N LYS A 468 5.54 11.10 -26.28
CA LYS A 468 6.66 11.96 -25.88
C LYS A 468 6.21 13.39 -25.65
N GLY A 469 6.71 14.00 -24.57
CA GLY A 469 6.49 15.42 -24.28
C GLY A 469 5.04 15.79 -23.99
N MET A 470 4.15 14.82 -23.74
CA MET A 470 2.76 15.08 -23.43
C MET A 470 2.61 15.85 -22.11
N ALA A 471 3.42 15.50 -21.10
CA ALA A 471 3.36 16.17 -19.79
C ALA A 471 3.69 17.66 -19.90
N GLU A 472 4.74 17.98 -20.64
CA GLU A 472 5.17 19.36 -20.90
C GLU A 472 4.12 20.14 -21.69
N THR A 473 3.56 19.52 -22.74
CA THR A 473 2.52 20.16 -23.58
C THR A 473 1.29 20.53 -22.73
N VAL A 474 0.80 19.61 -21.89
CA VAL A 474 -0.35 19.85 -21.01
C VAL A 474 -0.05 20.97 -20.00
N GLU A 475 1.15 20.98 -19.42
CA GLU A 475 1.55 22.03 -18.46
C GLU A 475 1.64 23.42 -19.12
N GLU A 476 2.18 23.49 -20.35
CA GLU A 476 2.22 24.73 -21.14
C GLU A 476 0.82 25.21 -21.52
N GLU A 477 -0.10 24.31 -21.85
CA GLU A 477 -1.51 24.63 -22.12
C GLU A 477 -2.19 25.24 -20.91
N ILE A 478 -2.06 24.60 -19.72
CA ILE A 478 -2.60 25.12 -18.45
C ILE A 478 -2.03 26.51 -18.13
N LYS A 479 -0.70 26.70 -18.28
CA LYS A 479 -0.05 28.01 -18.06
C LYS A 479 -0.59 29.08 -19.01
N ARG A 480 -0.81 28.73 -20.27
CA ARG A 480 -1.38 29.64 -21.28
C ARG A 480 -2.82 30.02 -20.95
N GLU A 481 -3.67 29.03 -20.62
CA GLU A 481 -5.08 29.25 -20.29
C GLU A 481 -5.22 30.13 -19.04
N LEU A 482 -4.45 29.85 -17.99
CA LEU A 482 -4.44 30.67 -16.78
C LEU A 482 -3.95 32.09 -17.03
N LYS A 483 -2.97 32.27 -17.90
CA LYS A 483 -2.51 33.61 -18.31
C LYS A 483 -3.61 34.37 -19.05
N GLU A 484 -4.25 33.73 -20.04
CA GLU A 484 -5.38 34.35 -20.79
C GLU A 484 -6.57 34.64 -19.88
N TYR A 485 -6.86 33.75 -18.93
CA TYR A 485 -7.90 33.97 -17.94
C TYR A 485 -7.58 35.18 -17.07
N LYS A 486 -6.36 35.26 -16.53
CA LYS A 486 -5.89 36.38 -15.73
C LYS A 486 -5.99 37.72 -16.49
N GLU A 487 -5.62 37.76 -17.79
CA GLU A 487 -5.68 38.95 -18.63
C GLU A 487 -7.11 39.45 -18.86
N ARG A 488 -8.14 38.59 -18.74
CA ARG A 488 -9.58 38.94 -18.86
C ARG A 488 -10.19 39.46 -17.56
N LEU A 489 -9.55 39.20 -16.41
CA LEU A 489 -10.08 39.58 -15.11
C LEU A 489 -9.99 41.09 -14.92
N SER A 490 -11.02 41.67 -14.34
CA SER A 490 -11.02 43.05 -13.86
C SER A 490 -10.09 43.21 -12.66
N GLU A 491 -9.66 44.44 -12.37
CA GLU A 491 -8.84 44.73 -11.18
C GLU A 491 -9.56 44.32 -9.88
N SER A 492 -10.86 44.40 -9.81
CA SER A 492 -11.66 43.96 -8.66
C SER A 492 -11.61 42.45 -8.47
N GLU A 493 -11.68 41.65 -9.57
CA GLU A 493 -11.61 40.20 -9.53
C GLU A 493 -10.21 39.74 -9.16
N LEU A 494 -9.16 40.32 -9.71
CA LEU A 494 -7.78 40.07 -9.28
C LEU A 494 -7.56 40.32 -7.80
N ASN A 495 -8.05 41.47 -7.29
CA ASN A 495 -7.95 41.80 -5.85
C ASN A 495 -8.71 40.80 -4.99
N LYS A 496 -9.87 40.27 -5.47
CA LYS A 496 -10.63 39.21 -4.78
C LYS A 496 -9.84 37.91 -4.67
N ILE A 497 -9.17 37.48 -5.73
CA ILE A 497 -8.33 36.27 -5.70
C ILE A 497 -7.16 36.45 -4.73
N ILE A 498 -6.48 37.62 -4.76
CA ILE A 498 -5.40 37.93 -3.82
C ILE A 498 -5.91 37.93 -2.37
N GLU A 499 -7.07 38.53 -2.10
CA GLU A 499 -7.67 38.52 -0.75
C GLU A 499 -8.00 37.07 -0.31
N GLN A 500 -8.56 36.24 -1.18
CA GLN A 500 -8.84 34.82 -0.89
C GLN A 500 -7.55 34.05 -0.60
N THR A 501 -6.49 34.24 -1.41
CA THR A 501 -5.17 33.63 -1.18
C THR A 501 -4.60 34.04 0.19
N ASN A 502 -4.65 35.34 0.54
CA ASN A 502 -4.16 35.85 1.81
C ASN A 502 -4.95 35.29 3.01
N ARG A 503 -6.28 35.22 2.91
CA ARG A 503 -7.13 34.64 3.97
C ARG A 503 -6.84 33.15 4.19
N LEU A 504 -6.63 32.38 3.09
CA LEU A 504 -6.23 31.00 3.18
C LEU A 504 -4.86 30.87 3.87
N GLU A 505 -3.88 31.67 3.46
CA GLU A 505 -2.53 31.64 4.05
C GLU A 505 -2.57 32.05 5.54
N GLU A 506 -3.37 33.05 5.92
CA GLU A 506 -3.60 33.41 7.31
C GLU A 506 -4.20 32.28 8.12
N ARG A 507 -5.22 31.58 7.58
CA ARG A 507 -5.80 30.39 8.22
C ARG A 507 -4.76 29.27 8.38
N GLN A 508 -3.96 28.99 7.37
CA GLN A 508 -2.96 27.93 7.40
C GLN A 508 -1.80 28.21 8.37
N THR A 509 -1.47 29.47 8.59
CA THR A 509 -0.32 29.89 9.42
C THR A 509 -0.69 30.29 10.84
N SER A 510 -1.95 30.67 11.11
CA SER A 510 -2.41 30.97 12.47
C SER A 510 -2.41 29.71 13.35
N GLU A 511 -2.24 29.87 14.63
CA GLU A 511 -2.38 28.78 15.61
C GLU A 511 -3.86 28.52 15.91
N ASP A 512 -4.20 27.30 16.33
CA ASP A 512 -5.52 26.98 16.85
C ASP A 512 -5.72 27.59 18.24
N ASN A 513 -6.96 27.93 18.57
CA ASN A 513 -7.29 28.45 19.89
C ASN A 513 -7.10 27.33 20.95
N GLN A 514 -6.44 27.64 22.05
CA GLN A 514 -6.19 26.74 23.17
C GLN A 514 -7.48 26.11 23.73
N GLU A 515 -8.56 26.89 23.85
CA GLU A 515 -9.86 26.40 24.30
C GLU A 515 -10.45 25.35 23.35
N ASP A 516 -10.16 25.44 22.05
CA ASP A 516 -10.61 24.50 21.04
C ASP A 516 -9.74 23.23 21.03
N LEU A 517 -8.43 23.37 21.22
CA LEU A 517 -7.51 22.23 21.39
C LEU A 517 -7.86 21.40 22.65
N GLU A 518 -8.31 22.03 23.72
CA GLU A 518 -8.71 21.36 24.96
C GLU A 518 -10.01 20.53 24.83
N LYS A 519 -10.84 20.80 23.81
CA LYS A 519 -12.04 20.00 23.52
C LYS A 519 -11.72 18.61 22.96
N LEU A 520 -10.56 18.45 22.33
CA LEU A 520 -10.15 17.17 21.83
C LEU A 520 -9.89 16.20 22.98
N PRO A 521 -10.46 14.97 22.92
CA PRO A 521 -10.24 13.96 23.94
C PRO A 521 -8.77 13.48 23.89
N LEU A 522 -8.14 13.41 25.06
CA LEU A 522 -6.75 12.97 25.20
C LEU A 522 -6.66 11.80 26.17
N LEU A 523 -5.81 10.85 25.86
CA LEU A 523 -5.34 9.84 26.78
C LEU A 523 -4.32 10.40 27.75
N SER A 524 -4.07 9.69 28.84
CA SER A 524 -3.02 9.99 29.81
C SER A 524 -1.86 9.00 29.68
N ILE A 525 -0.70 9.33 30.27
CA ILE A 525 0.44 8.41 30.30
C ILE A 525 0.12 7.11 31.08
N GLU A 526 -0.87 7.16 31.99
CA GLU A 526 -1.36 5.98 32.73
C GLU A 526 -2.15 5.01 31.84
N ASP A 527 -2.72 5.48 30.73
CA ASP A 527 -3.42 4.65 29.75
C ASP A 527 -2.46 3.80 28.90
N ILE A 528 -1.13 4.03 29.00
CA ILE A 528 -0.06 3.38 28.24
C ILE A 528 0.58 2.25 29.05
N ASN A 529 0.85 1.11 28.39
CA ASN A 529 1.69 0.08 28.98
C ASN A 529 3.15 0.56 29.04
N LYS A 530 3.72 0.61 30.25
CA LYS A 530 5.11 1.06 30.47
C LYS A 530 6.16 0.03 30.04
N ASN A 531 5.77 -1.24 29.89
CA ASN A 531 6.66 -2.32 29.51
C ASN A 531 6.51 -2.67 28.03
N SER A 532 7.64 -2.85 27.35
CA SER A 532 7.70 -3.39 26.01
C SER A 532 7.26 -4.86 25.98
N GLU A 533 6.63 -5.29 24.89
CA GLU A 533 6.30 -6.69 24.68
C GLU A 533 7.57 -7.50 24.48
N ARG A 534 7.74 -8.58 25.25
CA ARG A 534 8.83 -9.54 25.04
C ARG A 534 8.45 -10.53 23.95
N LEU A 535 9.09 -10.42 22.79
CA LEU A 535 8.84 -11.33 21.68
C LEU A 535 9.47 -12.70 21.99
N PRO A 536 8.74 -13.81 21.89
CA PRO A 536 9.26 -15.14 22.19
C PRO A 536 10.31 -15.52 21.14
N LEU A 537 11.51 -15.89 21.61
CA LEU A 537 12.61 -16.41 20.81
C LEU A 537 13.41 -17.40 21.68
N VAL A 538 13.44 -18.65 21.24
CA VAL A 538 14.20 -19.72 21.89
C VAL A 538 15.25 -20.23 20.90
N GLU A 539 16.53 -20.13 21.28
CA GLU A 539 17.63 -20.68 20.47
C GLU A 539 17.77 -22.18 20.72
N GLU A 540 17.83 -22.92 19.64
CA GLU A 540 18.18 -24.36 19.64
C GLU A 540 19.24 -24.64 18.57
N THR A 541 19.81 -25.81 18.65
CA THR A 541 20.77 -26.30 17.66
C THR A 541 20.27 -27.63 17.09
N TYR A 542 20.06 -27.67 15.78
CA TYR A 542 19.79 -28.91 15.06
C TYR A 542 21.09 -29.34 14.34
N LYS A 543 21.71 -30.42 14.81
CA LYS A 543 23.04 -30.84 14.36
C LYS A 543 24.04 -29.68 14.56
N ASP A 544 24.42 -28.98 13.50
CA ASP A 544 25.41 -27.89 13.47
C ASP A 544 24.82 -26.53 13.08
N ILE A 545 23.51 -26.46 12.81
CA ILE A 545 22.83 -25.21 12.45
C ILE A 545 22.01 -24.63 13.60
N LYS A 546 21.92 -23.32 13.64
CA LYS A 546 21.05 -22.63 14.59
C LYS A 546 19.60 -22.62 14.13
N VAL A 547 18.70 -22.91 15.06
CA VAL A 547 17.25 -22.80 14.90
C VAL A 547 16.73 -21.86 15.98
N VAL A 548 15.97 -20.84 15.59
CA VAL A 548 15.26 -19.94 16.51
C VAL A 548 13.77 -20.25 16.43
N LYS A 549 13.20 -20.66 17.58
CA LYS A 549 11.79 -20.98 17.74
C LYS A 549 11.01 -19.79 18.26
N HIS A 550 9.80 -19.65 17.76
CA HIS A 550 8.81 -18.69 18.23
C HIS A 550 7.52 -19.45 18.58
N PRO A 551 7.36 -19.94 19.84
CA PRO A 551 6.17 -20.67 20.24
C PRO A 551 4.99 -19.72 20.39
N LEU A 552 4.21 -19.62 19.33
CA LEU A 552 3.05 -18.75 19.22
C LEU A 552 1.85 -19.54 18.69
N PHE A 553 0.65 -19.08 19.00
CA PHE A 553 -0.57 -19.62 18.40
C PHE A 553 -0.62 -19.22 16.91
N THR A 554 -0.71 -20.20 16.02
CA THR A 554 -0.69 -20.03 14.57
C THR A 554 -1.85 -20.72 13.86
N ASN A 555 -2.76 -21.30 14.61
CA ASN A 555 -3.89 -22.09 14.09
C ASN A 555 -3.44 -23.19 13.11
N LYS A 556 -2.41 -23.97 13.52
CA LYS A 556 -1.82 -25.07 12.74
C LYS A 556 -1.15 -24.64 11.41
N ILE A 557 -0.80 -23.38 11.24
CA ILE A 557 0.07 -22.92 10.16
C ILE A 557 1.50 -22.82 10.70
N ALA A 558 2.46 -23.44 10.04
CA ALA A 558 3.87 -23.27 10.30
C ALA A 558 4.43 -22.17 9.39
N TYR A 559 5.02 -21.11 9.99
CA TYR A 559 5.76 -20.08 9.26
C TYR A 559 7.24 -20.34 9.42
N MET A 560 7.96 -20.46 8.32
CA MET A 560 9.39 -20.76 8.32
C MET A 560 10.16 -19.77 7.45
N ASN A 561 11.28 -19.29 8.01
CA ASN A 561 12.23 -18.46 7.28
C ASN A 561 13.61 -19.13 7.37
N PHE A 562 14.23 -19.35 6.21
CA PHE A 562 15.60 -19.83 6.12
C PHE A 562 16.47 -18.64 5.70
N TYR A 563 17.43 -18.29 6.54
CA TYR A 563 18.34 -17.17 6.34
C TYR A 563 19.71 -17.69 5.98
N PHE A 564 20.17 -17.40 4.77
CA PHE A 564 21.49 -17.76 4.29
C PHE A 564 22.39 -16.53 4.19
N ASN A 565 23.52 -16.53 4.86
CA ASN A 565 24.48 -15.43 4.79
C ASN A 565 25.08 -15.32 3.39
N SER A 566 24.75 -14.25 2.67
CA SER A 566 25.18 -14.06 1.29
C SER A 566 26.57 -13.38 1.15
N LYS A 567 27.28 -13.08 2.26
CA LYS A 567 28.70 -12.67 2.20
C LYS A 567 29.64 -13.70 1.56
N ALA A 568 29.17 -14.91 1.35
CA ALA A 568 29.84 -15.94 0.54
C ALA A 568 30.06 -15.50 -0.91
N VAL A 569 29.20 -14.61 -1.44
CA VAL A 569 29.23 -14.10 -2.81
C VAL A 569 30.19 -12.92 -2.91
N LYS A 570 30.97 -12.80 -3.98
CA LYS A 570 31.83 -11.64 -4.21
C LYS A 570 31.01 -10.37 -4.47
N GLN A 571 31.55 -9.20 -4.10
CA GLN A 571 30.87 -7.92 -4.22
C GLN A 571 30.39 -7.61 -5.65
N GLU A 572 31.15 -7.98 -6.65
CA GLU A 572 30.81 -7.77 -8.08
C GLU A 572 29.58 -8.55 -8.53
N PHE A 573 29.21 -9.64 -7.84
CA PHE A 573 28.08 -10.49 -8.17
C PHE A 573 26.85 -10.22 -7.29
N ILE A 574 26.84 -9.20 -6.46
CA ILE A 574 25.69 -8.86 -5.60
C ILE A 574 24.40 -8.70 -6.41
N PRO A 575 24.33 -8.01 -7.57
CA PRO A 575 23.11 -7.88 -8.36
C PRO A 575 22.52 -9.24 -8.79
N TYR A 576 23.38 -10.24 -9.03
CA TYR A 576 22.92 -11.59 -9.38
C TYR A 576 22.20 -12.31 -8.22
N ILE A 577 22.40 -11.88 -6.95
CA ILE A 577 21.58 -12.36 -5.81
C ILE A 577 20.13 -11.94 -6.00
N GLY A 578 19.89 -10.71 -6.46
CA GLY A 578 18.55 -10.22 -6.82
C GLY A 578 17.92 -11.04 -7.96
N ILE A 579 18.72 -11.37 -9.01
CA ILE A 579 18.26 -12.27 -10.10
C ILE A 579 17.96 -13.66 -9.57
N LEU A 580 18.81 -14.24 -8.72
CA LEU A 580 18.56 -15.55 -8.11
C LEU A 580 17.24 -15.57 -7.36
N CYS A 581 16.96 -14.54 -6.54
CA CYS A 581 15.67 -14.43 -5.84
C CYS A 581 14.48 -14.33 -6.79
N ALA A 582 14.62 -13.69 -7.95
CA ALA A 582 13.58 -13.56 -8.95
C ALA A 582 13.30 -14.84 -9.73
N VAL A 583 14.33 -15.69 -9.91
CA VAL A 583 14.30 -16.90 -10.77
C VAL A 583 13.86 -18.15 -9.99
N LEU A 584 14.27 -18.29 -8.72
CA LEU A 584 13.91 -19.45 -7.89
C LEU A 584 12.39 -19.61 -7.78
N GLY A 585 11.92 -20.86 -7.95
CA GLY A 585 10.50 -21.21 -7.99
C GLY A 585 9.79 -20.90 -9.31
N LYS A 586 10.48 -20.26 -10.28
CA LYS A 586 9.92 -19.90 -11.60
C LYS A 586 10.61 -20.61 -12.77
N VAL A 587 11.65 -21.38 -12.48
CA VAL A 587 12.34 -22.27 -13.44
C VAL A 587 12.06 -23.73 -13.09
N GLY A 588 12.27 -24.64 -14.05
CA GLY A 588 12.17 -26.09 -13.80
C GLY A 588 13.24 -26.58 -12.84
N THR A 589 13.01 -27.76 -12.26
CA THR A 589 13.93 -28.48 -11.38
C THR A 589 14.31 -29.85 -12.00
N GLU A 590 15.01 -30.70 -11.28
CA GLU A 590 15.30 -32.05 -11.78
C GLU A 590 14.03 -32.87 -11.99
N ASN A 591 13.03 -32.70 -11.10
CA ASN A 591 11.85 -33.56 -11.07
C ASN A 591 10.56 -32.86 -11.59
N TYR A 592 10.56 -31.56 -11.73
CA TYR A 592 9.37 -30.80 -12.12
C TYR A 592 9.65 -29.81 -13.26
N SER A 593 8.72 -29.69 -14.20
CA SER A 593 8.60 -28.49 -15.02
C SER A 593 8.30 -27.29 -14.14
N TYR A 594 8.53 -26.06 -14.61
CA TYR A 594 8.19 -24.87 -13.80
C TYR A 594 6.68 -24.73 -13.56
N GLU A 595 5.86 -25.22 -14.49
CA GLU A 595 4.40 -25.26 -14.36
C GLU A 595 3.96 -26.24 -13.27
N ASP A 596 4.49 -27.47 -13.30
CA ASP A 596 4.17 -28.49 -12.30
C ASP A 596 4.67 -28.09 -10.91
N LEU A 597 5.87 -27.50 -10.82
CA LEU A 597 6.43 -26.98 -9.58
C LEU A 597 5.53 -25.92 -8.96
N SER A 598 5.06 -24.97 -9.77
CA SER A 598 4.13 -23.91 -9.33
C SER A 598 2.82 -24.50 -8.80
N ASN A 599 2.27 -25.48 -9.49
CA ASN A 599 1.04 -26.17 -9.04
C ASN A 599 1.25 -26.90 -7.71
N GLU A 600 2.34 -27.66 -7.55
CA GLU A 600 2.65 -28.36 -6.29
C GLU A 600 2.83 -27.40 -5.12
N VAL A 601 3.52 -26.26 -5.33
CA VAL A 601 3.68 -25.23 -4.30
C VAL A 601 2.31 -24.72 -3.85
N ASN A 602 1.42 -24.38 -4.75
CA ASN A 602 0.10 -23.84 -4.41
C ASN A 602 -0.84 -24.92 -3.80
N ILE A 603 -0.69 -26.19 -4.18
CA ILE A 603 -1.49 -27.31 -3.62
C ILE A 603 -1.09 -27.58 -2.16
N HIS A 604 0.20 -27.51 -1.84
CA HIS A 604 0.70 -28.01 -0.57
C HIS A 604 1.14 -26.90 0.41
N THR A 605 1.25 -25.65 -0.05
CA THR A 605 1.78 -24.58 0.77
C THR A 605 0.95 -23.29 0.70
N GLY A 606 1.22 -22.35 1.60
CA GLY A 606 0.71 -20.97 1.53
C GLY A 606 1.64 -20.04 0.70
N GLY A 607 2.64 -20.64 0.03
CA GLY A 607 3.61 -19.92 -0.80
C GLY A 607 5.06 -20.06 -0.30
N ILE A 608 5.98 -19.97 -1.26
CA ILE A 608 7.44 -19.88 -1.04
C ILE A 608 7.93 -18.63 -1.77
N SER A 609 8.72 -17.79 -1.09
CA SER A 609 9.26 -16.57 -1.68
C SER A 609 10.71 -16.32 -1.25
N TYR A 610 11.43 -15.55 -2.07
CA TYR A 610 12.86 -15.29 -1.93
C TYR A 610 13.11 -13.79 -1.89
N GLY A 611 14.08 -13.35 -1.06
CA GLY A 611 14.50 -11.96 -0.99
C GLY A 611 15.85 -11.83 -0.31
N SER A 612 16.49 -10.68 -0.40
CA SER A 612 17.73 -10.41 0.28
C SER A 612 17.60 -9.16 1.18
N ILE A 613 18.04 -9.28 2.42
CA ILE A 613 17.90 -8.23 3.44
C ILE A 613 19.25 -8.01 4.13
N PRO A 614 19.79 -6.78 4.15
CA PRO A 614 20.98 -6.47 4.94
C PRO A 614 20.58 -6.11 6.39
N TYR A 615 20.92 -6.93 7.35
CA TYR A 615 20.75 -6.65 8.77
C TYR A 615 21.97 -5.88 9.29
N TYR A 616 21.76 -4.65 9.78
CA TYR A 616 22.84 -3.83 10.34
C TYR A 616 23.30 -4.41 11.71
N ASP A 617 24.52 -4.09 12.10
CA ASP A 617 25.05 -4.40 13.43
C ASP A 617 24.88 -3.18 14.35
N ASN A 618 24.05 -3.31 15.39
CA ASN A 618 23.78 -2.22 16.34
C ASN A 618 25.06 -1.73 17.05
N ASN A 619 26.08 -2.57 17.18
CA ASN A 619 27.35 -2.23 17.81
C ASN A 619 28.37 -1.61 16.83
N ASN A 620 28.18 -1.80 15.53
CA ASN A 620 29.06 -1.26 14.47
C ASN A 620 28.27 -0.96 13.20
N ILE A 621 27.90 0.30 13.00
CA ILE A 621 27.03 0.75 11.90
C ILE A 621 27.60 0.57 10.48
N ASP A 622 28.92 0.43 10.35
CA ASP A 622 29.54 0.15 9.06
C ASP A 622 29.56 -1.35 8.73
N ASN A 623 29.21 -2.20 9.71
CA ASN A 623 29.05 -3.62 9.50
C ASN A 623 27.58 -4.00 9.31
N PHE A 624 27.34 -4.98 8.45
CA PHE A 624 26.02 -5.56 8.24
C PHE A 624 26.14 -7.01 7.79
N ILE A 625 25.07 -7.77 7.96
CA ILE A 625 24.97 -9.16 7.52
C ILE A 625 23.89 -9.24 6.45
N PRO A 626 24.26 -9.39 5.17
CA PRO A 626 23.29 -9.60 4.10
C PRO A 626 22.79 -11.05 4.14
N MET A 627 21.48 -11.23 4.29
CA MET A 627 20.83 -12.55 4.32
C MET A 627 19.94 -12.73 3.11
N LEU A 628 20.18 -13.79 2.33
CA LEU A 628 19.17 -14.31 1.44
C LEU A 628 18.14 -15.05 2.30
N LYS A 629 16.90 -14.55 2.28
CA LYS A 629 15.76 -15.09 3.04
C LYS A 629 14.86 -15.89 2.15
N VAL A 630 14.64 -17.17 2.49
CA VAL A 630 13.59 -18.01 1.95
C VAL A 630 12.44 -18.02 2.93
N ARG A 631 11.33 -17.39 2.59
CA ARG A 631 10.10 -17.40 3.39
C ARG A 631 9.17 -18.48 2.87
N SER A 632 8.65 -19.30 3.77
CA SER A 632 7.68 -20.33 3.42
C SER A 632 6.65 -20.52 4.53
N LYS A 633 5.46 -20.96 4.16
CA LYS A 633 4.39 -21.30 5.11
C LYS A 633 3.55 -22.46 4.57
N ALA A 634 3.08 -23.30 5.48
CA ALA A 634 2.18 -24.40 5.16
C ALA A 634 1.37 -24.82 6.40
N LEU A 635 0.33 -25.59 6.20
CA LEU A 635 -0.28 -26.32 7.31
C LEU A 635 0.75 -27.29 7.91
N VAL A 636 0.76 -27.45 9.22
CA VAL A 636 1.67 -28.36 9.93
C VAL A 636 1.62 -29.80 9.39
N SER A 637 0.44 -30.24 8.92
CA SER A 637 0.26 -31.54 8.29
C SER A 637 0.91 -31.68 6.89
N LYS A 638 1.35 -30.56 6.30
CA LYS A 638 1.96 -30.46 4.96
C LYS A 638 3.45 -30.13 5.00
N LEU A 639 4.08 -30.19 6.16
CA LEU A 639 5.52 -29.95 6.30
C LEU A 639 6.38 -30.89 5.46
N PRO A 640 6.12 -32.22 5.36
CA PRO A 640 6.93 -33.10 4.53
C PRO A 640 6.93 -32.67 3.04
N GLU A 641 5.77 -32.32 2.49
CA GLU A 641 5.64 -31.81 1.12
C GLU A 641 6.37 -30.49 0.94
N LEU A 642 6.20 -29.54 1.88
CA LEU A 642 6.90 -28.27 1.83
C LEU A 642 8.42 -28.43 1.82
N PHE A 643 9.00 -29.30 2.67
CA PHE A 643 10.44 -29.52 2.70
C PHE A 643 10.96 -30.18 1.40
N ASN A 644 10.19 -31.07 0.77
CA ASN A 644 10.51 -31.58 -0.55
C ASN A 644 10.52 -30.49 -1.62
N LEU A 645 9.53 -29.58 -1.62
CA LEU A 645 9.46 -28.47 -2.57
C LEU A 645 10.57 -27.44 -2.33
N LEU A 646 10.94 -27.15 -1.09
CA LEU A 646 12.09 -26.31 -0.77
C LEU A 646 13.40 -26.94 -1.29
N LYS A 647 13.60 -28.23 -1.10
CA LYS A 647 14.74 -28.95 -1.67
C LYS A 647 14.77 -28.83 -3.19
N GLU A 648 13.66 -29.05 -3.88
CA GLU A 648 13.58 -28.95 -5.34
C GLU A 648 14.00 -27.52 -5.79
N GLN A 649 13.44 -26.48 -5.19
CA GLN A 649 13.72 -25.11 -5.59
C GLN A 649 15.13 -24.64 -5.25
N ILE A 650 15.66 -25.03 -4.09
CA ILE A 650 16.95 -24.53 -3.59
C ILE A 650 18.12 -25.33 -4.18
N VAL A 651 17.97 -26.64 -4.34
CA VAL A 651 19.09 -27.54 -4.66
C VAL A 651 19.11 -27.96 -6.13
N THR A 652 17.94 -28.18 -6.76
CA THR A 652 17.84 -28.82 -8.07
C THR A 652 17.31 -27.89 -9.18
N SER A 653 17.21 -26.59 -8.96
CA SER A 653 16.78 -25.61 -9.98
C SER A 653 17.69 -25.61 -11.20
N LYS A 654 17.08 -25.60 -12.39
CA LYS A 654 17.74 -25.54 -13.69
C LYS A 654 17.72 -24.11 -14.26
N PHE A 655 18.86 -23.50 -14.39
CA PHE A 655 18.99 -22.12 -14.89
C PHE A 655 19.28 -22.06 -16.40
N ASP A 656 19.44 -23.18 -17.10
CA ASP A 656 19.86 -23.30 -18.50
C ASP A 656 18.72 -23.27 -19.52
N ASP A 657 17.47 -23.06 -19.09
CA ASP A 657 16.38 -22.68 -19.97
C ASP A 657 16.47 -21.18 -20.30
N TYR A 658 17.25 -20.85 -21.33
CA TYR A 658 17.52 -19.46 -21.74
C TYR A 658 16.25 -18.68 -22.09
N LYS A 659 15.27 -19.34 -22.73
CA LYS A 659 14.00 -18.69 -23.08
C LYS A 659 13.27 -18.26 -21.80
N ARG A 660 13.09 -19.20 -20.87
CA ARG A 660 12.41 -18.95 -19.61
C ARG A 660 13.14 -17.94 -18.75
N LEU A 661 14.47 -18.00 -18.70
CA LEU A 661 15.30 -17.05 -17.96
C LEU A 661 15.11 -15.60 -18.49
N LYS A 662 15.09 -15.43 -19.82
CA LYS A 662 14.86 -14.14 -20.49
C LYS A 662 13.48 -13.58 -20.13
N GLU A 663 12.44 -14.40 -20.23
CA GLU A 663 11.07 -14.03 -19.86
C GLU A 663 10.99 -13.52 -18.41
N ILE A 664 11.61 -14.24 -17.45
CA ILE A 664 11.63 -13.85 -16.03
C ILE A 664 12.35 -12.51 -15.84
N ILE A 665 13.50 -12.28 -16.50
CA ILE A 665 14.25 -11.02 -16.40
C ILE A 665 13.42 -9.87 -16.96
N GLN A 666 12.71 -10.05 -18.07
CA GLN A 666 11.86 -9.04 -18.69
C GLN A 666 10.64 -8.69 -17.82
N GLU A 667 9.94 -9.72 -17.32
CA GLU A 667 8.82 -9.54 -16.38
C GLU A 667 9.30 -8.80 -15.11
N TYR A 668 10.43 -9.21 -14.55
CA TYR A 668 10.94 -8.63 -13.32
C TYR A 668 11.40 -7.19 -13.52
N LYS A 669 12.06 -6.88 -14.64
CA LYS A 669 12.40 -5.50 -15.03
C LYS A 669 11.16 -4.61 -15.08
N SER A 670 10.10 -5.08 -15.75
CA SER A 670 8.83 -4.35 -15.86
C SER A 670 8.20 -4.07 -14.48
N ARG A 671 8.22 -5.04 -13.56
CA ARG A 671 7.69 -4.88 -12.19
C ARG A 671 8.52 -3.93 -11.34
N VAL A 672 9.85 -3.99 -11.46
CA VAL A 672 10.74 -3.04 -10.77
C VAL A 672 10.50 -1.61 -11.27
N GLU A 673 10.33 -1.42 -12.58
CA GLU A 673 10.00 -0.12 -13.19
C GLU A 673 8.70 0.47 -12.61
N MET A 674 7.62 -0.32 -12.53
CA MET A 674 6.36 0.08 -11.89
C MET A 674 6.58 0.50 -10.43
N SER A 675 7.29 -0.33 -9.66
CA SER A 675 7.56 -0.07 -8.24
C SER A 675 8.36 1.21 -8.02
N LEU A 676 9.36 1.49 -8.86
CA LEU A 676 10.14 2.74 -8.79
C LEU A 676 9.26 3.97 -9.04
N PHE A 677 8.31 3.87 -9.97
CA PHE A 677 7.40 4.97 -10.31
C PHE A 677 6.39 5.23 -9.18
N ASP A 678 5.77 4.18 -8.65
CA ASP A 678 4.74 4.30 -7.60
C ASP A 678 5.31 4.72 -6.23
N ALA A 679 6.53 4.28 -5.92
CA ALA A 679 7.19 4.52 -4.62
C ALA A 679 8.38 5.51 -4.72
N GLY A 680 8.27 6.55 -5.53
CA GLY A 680 9.37 7.51 -5.79
C GLY A 680 9.99 8.12 -4.53
N HIS A 681 9.22 8.34 -3.46
CA HIS A 681 9.72 8.80 -2.17
C HIS A 681 10.65 7.79 -1.50
N MET A 682 10.35 6.49 -1.61
CA MET A 682 11.22 5.42 -1.11
C MET A 682 12.49 5.29 -1.95
N VAL A 683 12.37 5.50 -3.27
CA VAL A 683 13.53 5.55 -4.18
C VAL A 683 14.46 6.69 -3.79
N ALA A 684 13.95 7.91 -3.62
CA ALA A 684 14.74 9.07 -3.23
C ALA A 684 15.39 8.88 -1.84
N ALA A 685 14.64 8.38 -0.85
CA ALA A 685 15.15 8.12 0.50
C ALA A 685 16.20 6.99 0.54
N GLY A 686 15.95 5.86 -0.15
CA GLY A 686 16.91 4.77 -0.27
C GLY A 686 18.18 5.20 -0.99
N ARG A 687 18.03 5.99 -2.05
CA ARG A 687 19.14 6.51 -2.83
C ARG A 687 20.02 7.45 -2.02
N VAL A 688 19.42 8.42 -1.30
CA VAL A 688 20.19 9.31 -0.42
C VAL A 688 20.88 8.55 0.72
N ALA A 689 20.22 7.54 1.30
CA ALA A 689 20.80 6.69 2.32
C ALA A 689 22.03 5.91 1.81
N SER A 690 22.04 5.50 0.54
CA SER A 690 23.17 4.79 -0.06
C SER A 690 24.45 5.63 -0.17
N TYR A 691 24.33 6.96 -0.10
CA TYR A 691 25.50 7.85 -0.16
C TYR A 691 26.31 7.86 1.15
N PHE A 692 25.75 7.34 2.25
CA PHE A 692 26.41 7.36 3.56
C PHE A 692 26.27 6.05 4.37
N SER A 693 25.55 5.05 3.89
CA SER A 693 25.30 3.78 4.60
C SER A 693 25.72 2.58 3.74
N GLN A 694 26.58 1.69 4.28
CA GLN A 694 27.03 0.48 3.59
C GLN A 694 25.87 -0.49 3.31
N SER A 695 24.96 -0.68 4.28
CA SER A 695 23.79 -1.55 4.11
C SER A 695 22.79 -0.98 3.08
N ALA A 696 22.59 0.34 3.05
CA ALA A 696 21.75 0.98 2.05
C ALA A 696 22.38 0.91 0.65
N ALA A 697 23.70 1.06 0.55
CA ALA A 697 24.43 0.87 -0.72
C ALA A 697 24.30 -0.58 -1.24
N TYR A 698 24.34 -1.59 -0.35
CA TYR A 698 24.05 -2.97 -0.72
C TYR A 698 22.63 -3.11 -1.28
N SER A 699 21.62 -2.52 -0.62
CA SER A 699 20.22 -2.58 -1.08
C SER A 699 20.02 -1.99 -2.48
N GLU A 700 20.78 -0.94 -2.83
CA GLU A 700 20.76 -0.36 -4.19
C GLU A 700 21.16 -1.36 -5.29
N PHE A 701 22.02 -2.33 -4.98
CA PHE A 701 22.43 -3.38 -5.92
C PHE A 701 21.50 -4.60 -5.93
N ILE A 702 20.60 -4.72 -4.95
CA ILE A 702 19.65 -5.86 -4.86
C ILE A 702 18.25 -5.50 -5.38
N SER A 703 17.79 -4.25 -5.15
CA SER A 703 16.41 -3.86 -5.43
C SER A 703 16.22 -2.36 -5.74
N GLY A 704 17.29 -1.54 -5.66
CA GLY A 704 17.22 -0.10 -5.93
C GLY A 704 17.45 0.26 -7.39
N LEU A 705 17.75 1.54 -7.65
CA LEU A 705 17.97 2.06 -9.01
C LEU A 705 19.17 1.40 -9.72
N ASN A 706 20.26 1.11 -8.98
CA ASN A 706 21.39 0.40 -9.56
C ASN A 706 21.01 -1.00 -10.04
N PHE A 707 20.14 -1.69 -9.33
CA PHE A 707 19.62 -3.00 -9.72
C PHE A 707 18.71 -2.89 -10.96
N TYR A 708 17.86 -1.87 -11.03
CA TYR A 708 17.04 -1.62 -12.22
C TYR A 708 17.91 -1.44 -13.48
N HIS A 709 18.95 -0.61 -13.41
CA HIS A 709 19.87 -0.43 -14.54
C HIS A 709 20.64 -1.71 -14.91
N PHE A 710 20.94 -2.55 -13.91
CA PHE A 710 21.52 -3.88 -14.16
C PHE A 710 20.54 -4.79 -14.92
N LEU A 711 19.24 -4.78 -14.55
CA LEU A 711 18.20 -5.52 -15.28
C LEU A 711 18.06 -5.01 -16.74
N VAL A 712 18.11 -3.70 -16.95
CA VAL A 712 18.09 -3.09 -18.29
C VAL A 712 19.28 -3.57 -19.13
N ASP A 713 20.49 -3.58 -18.55
CA ASP A 713 21.69 -4.07 -19.23
C ASP A 713 21.60 -5.58 -19.56
N LEU A 714 21.08 -6.39 -18.63
CA LEU A 714 20.88 -7.84 -18.87
C LEU A 714 19.85 -8.10 -19.97
N ASP A 715 18.73 -7.37 -19.99
CA ASP A 715 17.68 -7.53 -21.01
C ASP A 715 18.22 -7.13 -22.41
N ASN A 716 18.86 -5.98 -22.50
CA ASN A 716 19.42 -5.47 -23.77
C ASN A 716 20.54 -6.37 -24.34
N ASN A 717 21.35 -6.97 -23.49
CA ASN A 717 22.51 -7.77 -23.85
C ASN A 717 22.33 -9.26 -23.59
N PHE A 718 21.09 -9.76 -23.41
CA PHE A 718 20.81 -11.12 -22.96
C PHE A 718 21.50 -12.18 -23.83
N GLU A 719 21.40 -12.09 -25.15
CA GLU A 719 21.92 -13.11 -26.07
C GLU A 719 23.45 -13.27 -25.97
N SER A 720 24.16 -12.20 -25.62
CA SER A 720 25.61 -12.24 -25.43
C SER A 720 26.03 -12.64 -24.01
N LYS A 721 25.16 -12.45 -23.01
CA LYS A 721 25.45 -12.69 -21.59
C LYS A 721 24.79 -13.94 -21.00
N LYS A 722 23.90 -14.61 -21.72
CA LYS A 722 23.09 -15.73 -21.19
C LYS A 722 23.90 -16.88 -20.56
N GLU A 723 25.05 -17.24 -21.13
CA GLU A 723 25.93 -18.26 -20.57
C GLU A 723 26.62 -17.80 -19.28
N GLU A 724 27.05 -16.53 -19.22
CA GLU A 724 27.60 -15.90 -18.02
C GLU A 724 26.54 -15.84 -16.92
N ILE A 725 25.31 -15.42 -17.23
CA ILE A 725 24.19 -15.35 -16.28
C ILE A 725 23.97 -16.74 -15.65
N VAL A 726 23.83 -17.78 -16.47
CA VAL A 726 23.59 -19.15 -16.02
C VAL A 726 24.74 -19.67 -15.15
N SER A 727 26.00 -19.48 -15.58
CA SER A 727 27.16 -19.93 -14.80
C SER A 727 27.25 -19.22 -13.45
N THR A 728 27.01 -17.90 -13.44
CA THR A 728 27.03 -17.09 -12.20
C THR A 728 25.89 -17.49 -11.24
N LEU A 729 24.68 -17.72 -11.74
CA LEU A 729 23.56 -18.18 -10.92
C LEU A 729 23.84 -19.55 -10.30
N LYS A 730 24.42 -20.48 -11.04
CA LYS A 730 24.83 -21.81 -10.53
C LYS A 730 25.89 -21.69 -9.44
N GLU A 731 26.90 -20.85 -9.64
CA GLU A 731 27.96 -20.59 -8.64
C GLU A 731 27.39 -19.96 -7.37
N ILE A 732 26.59 -18.89 -7.49
CA ILE A 732 25.98 -18.19 -6.35
C ILE A 732 25.03 -19.12 -5.59
N SER A 733 24.19 -19.89 -6.27
CA SER A 733 23.29 -20.87 -5.66
C SER A 733 24.06 -21.86 -4.79
N LYS A 734 25.17 -22.42 -5.31
CA LYS A 734 26.03 -23.37 -4.57
C LYS A 734 26.71 -22.71 -3.35
N LEU A 735 27.16 -21.46 -3.47
CA LEU A 735 27.84 -20.72 -2.39
C LEU A 735 26.86 -20.33 -1.27
N VAL A 736 25.68 -19.84 -1.64
CA VAL A 736 24.71 -19.29 -0.67
C VAL A 736 23.98 -20.42 0.06
N PHE A 737 23.43 -21.41 -0.68
CA PHE A 737 22.64 -22.50 -0.11
C PHE A 737 23.56 -23.60 0.49
N ASN A 738 24.16 -23.24 1.61
CA ASN A 738 25.14 -24.03 2.30
C ASN A 738 24.80 -24.09 3.80
N LYS A 739 25.00 -25.25 4.44
CA LYS A 739 24.73 -25.46 5.87
C LYS A 739 25.43 -24.43 6.75
N ASN A 740 26.69 -24.07 6.41
CA ASN A 740 27.48 -23.09 7.15
C ASN A 740 26.93 -21.67 7.13
N ASN A 741 26.02 -21.36 6.20
CA ASN A 741 25.41 -20.04 6.03
C ASN A 741 24.02 -19.93 6.68
N LEU A 742 23.45 -21.07 7.16
CA LEU A 742 22.03 -21.22 7.45
C LEU A 742 21.69 -20.89 8.91
N LEU A 743 20.69 -20.04 9.08
CA LEU A 743 19.90 -19.85 10.29
C LEU A 743 18.42 -20.14 9.95
N ILE A 744 17.73 -20.95 10.75
CA ILE A 744 16.31 -21.24 10.56
C ILE A 744 15.50 -20.52 11.64
N SER A 745 14.41 -19.85 11.22
CA SER A 745 13.39 -19.34 12.13
C SER A 745 12.08 -20.11 11.88
N ILE A 746 11.48 -20.61 12.96
CA ILE A 746 10.24 -21.40 12.91
C ILE A 746 9.22 -20.85 13.90
N THR A 747 8.01 -20.55 13.42
CA THR A 747 6.87 -20.09 14.23
C THR A 747 5.73 -21.08 14.11
N LEU A 748 5.38 -21.70 15.21
CA LEU A 748 4.28 -22.66 15.36
C LEU A 748 3.99 -22.90 16.85
N GLU A 749 2.93 -23.65 17.16
CA GLU A 749 2.66 -24.10 18.53
C GLU A 749 3.72 -25.10 18.99
N GLU A 750 4.10 -25.04 20.26
CA GLU A 750 5.13 -25.92 20.85
C GLU A 750 4.87 -27.40 20.63
N GLU A 751 3.62 -27.83 20.69
CA GLU A 751 3.20 -29.22 20.48
C GLU A 751 3.43 -29.77 19.07
N ASP A 752 3.62 -28.88 18.07
CA ASP A 752 3.84 -29.26 16.67
C ASP A 752 5.31 -29.26 16.25
N TYR A 753 6.24 -28.90 17.16
CA TYR A 753 7.66 -28.76 16.85
C TYR A 753 8.31 -30.06 16.38
N ASP A 754 7.90 -31.20 16.92
CA ASP A 754 8.44 -32.51 16.52
C ASP A 754 8.23 -32.78 15.02
N LYS A 755 7.09 -32.38 14.45
CA LYS A 755 6.79 -32.54 13.02
C LYS A 755 7.74 -31.74 12.14
N PHE A 756 8.16 -30.55 12.59
CA PHE A 756 9.18 -29.76 11.93
C PHE A 756 10.53 -30.51 11.94
N THR A 757 10.96 -30.99 13.10
CA THR A 757 12.27 -31.68 13.22
C THR A 757 12.33 -33.00 12.47
N GLU A 758 11.19 -33.72 12.36
CA GLU A 758 11.04 -34.92 11.51
C GLU A 758 11.16 -34.64 10.00
N SER A 759 10.72 -33.45 9.56
CA SER A 759 10.72 -33.05 8.14
C SER A 759 12.02 -32.36 7.70
N LEU A 760 12.72 -31.69 8.60
CA LEU A 760 13.92 -30.90 8.34
C LEU A 760 15.06 -31.67 7.64
N PRO A 761 15.32 -32.97 7.93
CA PRO A 761 16.39 -33.72 7.27
C PRO A 761 16.30 -33.73 5.74
N VAL A 762 15.13 -33.67 5.17
CA VAL A 762 14.91 -33.65 3.71
C VAL A 762 15.66 -32.53 3.02
N LEU A 763 15.61 -31.32 3.60
CA LEU A 763 16.35 -30.17 3.10
C LEU A 763 17.78 -30.18 3.62
N TYR A 764 17.98 -30.35 4.93
CA TYR A 764 19.30 -30.26 5.59
C TYR A 764 20.33 -31.20 4.95
N ASP A 765 19.99 -32.47 4.75
CA ASP A 765 20.94 -33.46 4.23
C ASP A 765 21.26 -33.25 2.73
N SER A 766 20.45 -32.45 2.01
CA SER A 766 20.67 -32.12 0.61
C SER A 766 21.48 -30.80 0.40
N LEU A 767 21.65 -29.97 1.42
CA LEU A 767 22.46 -28.76 1.31
C LEU A 767 23.97 -29.05 1.28
N ASN A 768 24.70 -28.21 0.54
CA ASN A 768 26.16 -28.23 0.52
C ASN A 768 26.72 -27.94 1.92
N ASP A 769 27.87 -28.55 2.25
CA ASP A 769 28.59 -28.39 3.51
C ASP A 769 30.07 -27.96 3.33
N GLU A 770 30.47 -27.60 2.10
CA GLU A 770 31.81 -27.10 1.81
C GLU A 770 32.08 -25.84 2.63
N LYS A 771 33.31 -25.69 3.11
CA LYS A 771 33.72 -24.51 3.87
C LYS A 771 33.58 -23.23 3.05
N VAL A 772 32.88 -22.27 3.60
CA VAL A 772 32.63 -20.98 2.94
C VAL A 772 33.58 -19.90 3.48
N ASN A 773 34.12 -19.10 2.58
CA ASN A 773 34.84 -17.89 2.92
C ASN A 773 33.93 -16.67 2.75
N TYR A 774 33.88 -15.80 3.76
CA TYR A 774 33.09 -14.57 3.69
C TYR A 774 33.93 -13.41 3.16
N ASN A 775 33.32 -12.65 2.25
CA ASN A 775 33.90 -11.44 1.68
C ASN A 775 33.58 -10.21 2.53
N GLU A 776 34.46 -9.24 2.56
CA GLU A 776 34.18 -7.91 3.08
C GLU A 776 33.65 -7.04 1.95
N TYR A 777 32.48 -6.44 2.12
CA TYR A 777 31.92 -5.50 1.18
C TYR A 777 32.31 -4.08 1.58
N LYS A 778 32.78 -3.29 0.58
CA LYS A 778 33.13 -1.88 0.76
C LYS A 778 32.52 -1.09 -0.40
N PHE A 779 31.47 -0.36 -0.12
CA PHE A 779 30.86 0.55 -1.08
C PHE A 779 31.42 1.94 -0.88
N GLU A 780 31.57 2.66 -2.00
CA GLU A 780 31.91 4.06 -1.96
C GLU A 780 30.70 4.87 -1.43
N THR A 781 30.90 5.52 -0.30
CA THR A 781 29.87 6.36 0.34
C THR A 781 30.26 7.83 0.22
N VAL A 782 29.77 8.49 -0.82
CA VAL A 782 30.02 9.90 -1.14
C VAL A 782 28.73 10.62 -1.52
N ALA A 783 28.69 11.94 -1.33
CA ALA A 783 27.60 12.76 -1.79
C ALA A 783 27.50 12.72 -3.32
N LYS A 784 26.41 12.17 -3.84
CA LYS A 784 26.13 12.15 -5.28
C LYS A 784 25.19 13.27 -5.71
N ASN A 785 24.30 13.72 -4.82
CA ASN A 785 23.32 14.79 -5.06
C ASN A 785 22.70 14.66 -6.45
N GLU A 786 21.82 13.65 -6.59
CA GLU A 786 21.28 13.26 -7.89
C GLU A 786 19.89 13.85 -8.12
N GLY A 787 19.67 14.38 -9.35
CA GLY A 787 18.34 14.67 -9.90
C GLY A 787 17.93 13.53 -10.84
N LEU A 788 16.95 12.72 -10.41
CA LEU A 788 16.44 11.54 -11.11
C LEU A 788 15.16 11.92 -11.86
N MET A 789 15.29 12.21 -13.15
CA MET A 789 14.22 12.72 -13.99
C MET A 789 13.29 11.62 -14.48
N THR A 790 11.98 11.91 -14.43
CA THR A 790 10.89 11.09 -14.98
C THR A 790 9.88 11.96 -15.73
N SER A 791 8.94 11.34 -16.41
CA SER A 791 7.77 12.02 -17.01
C SER A 791 6.70 12.44 -15.96
N GLY A 792 6.93 12.17 -14.65
CA GLY A 792 6.02 12.55 -13.58
C GLY A 792 5.89 14.07 -13.42
N LYS A 793 4.71 14.51 -12.95
CA LYS A 793 4.38 15.93 -12.74
C LYS A 793 4.63 16.43 -11.32
N VAL A 794 5.10 15.55 -10.44
CA VAL A 794 5.37 15.81 -9.02
C VAL A 794 6.78 15.41 -8.64
N GLN A 795 7.23 15.85 -7.48
CA GLN A 795 8.54 15.57 -6.93
C GLN A 795 8.45 14.62 -5.73
N TYR A 796 9.54 13.92 -5.50
CA TYR A 796 9.85 13.17 -4.29
C TYR A 796 11.23 13.66 -3.84
N ASN A 797 11.24 14.61 -2.91
CA ASN A 797 12.46 15.23 -2.44
C ASN A 797 12.97 14.50 -1.21
N SER A 798 14.24 14.13 -1.18
CA SER A 798 14.85 13.52 0.01
C SER A 798 16.18 14.18 0.38
N LYS A 799 16.36 14.39 1.70
CA LYS A 799 17.59 14.92 2.29
C LYS A 799 17.89 14.23 3.59
N GLY A 800 19.15 13.83 3.84
CA GLY A 800 19.52 13.16 5.07
C GLY A 800 21.01 12.86 5.24
N PHE A 801 21.36 12.31 6.41
CA PHE A 801 22.70 11.82 6.71
C PHE A 801 22.66 10.78 7.85
N ASN A 802 23.79 10.16 8.16
CA ASN A 802 23.90 9.23 9.29
C ASN A 802 24.48 9.94 10.52
N PHE A 803 23.64 10.18 11.54
CA PHE A 803 24.06 10.90 12.76
C PHE A 803 25.07 10.10 13.60
N ARG A 804 25.08 8.77 13.55
CA ARG A 804 26.06 7.95 14.27
C ARG A 804 27.47 8.11 13.69
N LYS A 805 27.61 8.42 12.39
CA LYS A 805 28.90 8.79 11.76
C LYS A 805 29.45 10.12 12.25
N LEU A 806 28.63 10.95 12.84
CA LEU A 806 28.99 12.22 13.47
C LEU A 806 29.26 12.08 14.98
N GLY A 807 29.18 10.85 15.50
CA GLY A 807 29.44 10.58 16.92
C GLY A 807 28.22 10.68 17.84
N TYR A 808 27.00 10.85 17.28
CA TYR A 808 25.78 10.85 18.07
C TYR A 808 25.26 9.43 18.29
N GLU A 809 24.74 9.16 19.48
CA GLU A 809 24.14 7.89 19.83
C GLU A 809 22.63 7.89 19.51
N TYR A 810 22.07 6.70 19.26
CA TYR A 810 20.62 6.53 19.12
C TYR A 810 19.95 6.64 20.50
N THR A 811 18.82 7.35 20.55
CA THR A 811 17.96 7.46 21.74
C THR A 811 16.48 7.43 21.31
N GLY A 812 15.61 6.91 22.19
CA GLY A 812 14.16 6.93 21.99
C GLY A 812 13.55 8.33 21.81
N ILE A 813 14.25 9.38 22.30
CA ILE A 813 13.83 10.78 22.09
C ILE A 813 13.77 11.14 20.60
N LEU A 814 14.59 10.49 19.74
CA LEU A 814 14.54 10.68 18.29
C LEU A 814 13.22 10.23 17.66
N GLN A 815 12.53 9.25 18.27
CA GLN A 815 11.22 8.83 17.81
C GLN A 815 10.14 9.87 18.17
N VAL A 816 10.24 10.51 19.34
CA VAL A 816 9.38 11.63 19.73
C VAL A 816 9.64 12.83 18.82
N LEU A 817 10.92 13.15 18.54
CA LEU A 817 11.29 14.17 17.57
C LEU A 817 10.73 13.88 16.18
N LYS A 818 10.74 12.61 15.75
CA LYS A 818 10.10 12.18 14.48
C LYS A 818 8.62 12.54 14.48
N THR A 819 7.87 12.21 15.53
CA THR A 819 6.44 12.52 15.66
C THR A 819 6.21 14.04 15.58
N ILE A 820 6.96 14.83 16.36
CA ILE A 820 6.88 16.30 16.36
C ILE A 820 7.17 16.85 14.97
N THR A 821 8.32 16.51 14.40
CA THR A 821 8.72 17.08 13.10
C THR A 821 7.81 16.65 11.97
N SER A 822 7.28 15.44 11.97
CA SER A 822 6.38 14.95 10.92
C SER A 822 5.02 15.65 10.97
N PHE A 823 4.41 15.78 12.15
CA PHE A 823 3.02 16.21 12.26
C PHE A 823 2.83 17.71 12.60
N ASP A 824 3.76 18.36 13.27
CA ASP A 824 3.66 19.81 13.53
C ASP A 824 4.42 20.65 12.51
N TYR A 825 5.59 20.21 12.08
CA TYR A 825 6.42 21.02 11.20
C TYR A 825 6.23 20.68 9.72
N LEU A 826 6.54 19.44 9.34
CA LEU A 826 6.53 19.03 7.93
C LEU A 826 5.11 18.97 7.37
N TRP A 827 4.14 18.47 8.14
CA TRP A 827 2.74 18.45 7.71
C TRP A 827 2.27 19.86 7.37
N ASN A 828 2.49 20.85 8.25
CA ASN A 828 2.06 22.22 8.02
C ASN A 828 2.81 22.89 6.86
N ARG A 829 4.15 22.74 6.79
CA ARG A 829 4.97 23.46 5.81
C ARG A 829 4.98 22.83 4.42
N VAL A 830 5.02 21.51 4.34
CA VAL A 830 5.16 20.78 3.07
C VAL A 830 3.80 20.37 2.50
N ARG A 831 2.86 19.89 3.34
CA ARG A 831 1.53 19.49 2.88
C ARG A 831 0.55 20.67 2.86
N VAL A 832 0.21 21.26 4.02
CA VAL A 832 -0.85 22.27 4.12
C VAL A 832 -0.51 23.53 3.32
N GLN A 833 0.68 24.10 3.53
CA GLN A 833 1.12 25.32 2.84
C GLN A 833 1.75 25.01 1.47
N GLY A 834 2.50 23.89 1.37
CA GLY A 834 3.22 23.49 0.17
C GLY A 834 2.35 22.80 -0.87
N GLY A 835 1.26 22.13 -0.45
CA GLY A 835 0.37 21.38 -1.34
C GLY A 835 0.87 19.99 -1.73
N ALA A 836 1.86 19.45 -1.02
CA ALA A 836 2.27 18.04 -1.17
C ALA A 836 1.23 17.10 -0.55
N TYR A 837 1.14 15.87 -1.06
CA TYR A 837 0.25 14.87 -0.42
C TYR A 837 0.76 14.42 0.95
N GLY A 838 2.09 14.28 1.12
CA GLY A 838 2.67 13.89 2.39
C GLY A 838 4.14 14.25 2.53
N CYS A 839 4.62 14.18 3.78
CA CYS A 839 6.03 14.33 4.10
C CYS A 839 6.38 13.50 5.33
N PHE A 840 7.52 12.82 5.30
CA PHE A 840 7.91 11.85 6.30
C PHE A 840 9.34 12.08 6.79
N GLY A 841 9.56 11.85 8.09
CA GLY A 841 10.89 11.79 8.70
C GLY A 841 11.26 10.36 9.09
N GLY A 842 12.52 10.00 8.94
CA GLY A 842 13.09 8.74 9.42
C GLY A 842 14.26 8.98 10.35
N PHE A 843 14.26 8.36 11.56
CA PHE A 843 15.36 8.35 12.52
C PHE A 843 15.62 6.91 12.96
N ASN A 844 16.48 6.22 12.23
CA ASN A 844 16.68 4.80 12.42
C ASN A 844 17.78 4.49 13.44
N ARG A 845 17.65 3.38 14.14
CA ARG A 845 18.62 2.94 15.16
C ARG A 845 20.05 2.75 14.59
N ASN A 846 20.18 2.41 13.30
CA ASN A 846 21.48 2.36 12.63
C ASN A 846 22.10 3.74 12.33
N GLY A 847 21.44 4.83 12.73
CA GLY A 847 21.90 6.21 12.53
C GLY A 847 21.41 6.89 11.27
N ASN A 848 20.77 6.18 10.34
CA ASN A 848 20.25 6.80 9.13
C ASN A 848 19.08 7.71 9.48
N MET A 849 19.21 8.99 9.13
CA MET A 849 18.19 10.02 9.29
C MET A 849 17.91 10.65 7.93
N TYR A 850 16.64 10.87 7.62
CA TYR A 850 16.21 11.55 6.39
C TYR A 850 14.83 12.19 6.55
N PHE A 851 14.57 13.21 5.71
CA PHE A 851 13.24 13.70 5.39
C PHE A 851 12.94 13.38 3.94
N THR A 852 11.68 13.08 3.62
CA THR A 852 11.24 12.81 2.24
C THR A 852 9.81 13.29 2.03
N SER A 853 9.51 13.89 0.85
CA SER A 853 8.17 14.29 0.46
C SER A 853 7.55 13.32 -0.53
N TYR A 854 6.22 13.30 -0.59
CA TYR A 854 5.43 12.42 -1.45
C TYR A 854 4.42 13.23 -2.27
N ARG A 855 4.46 13.05 -3.60
CA ARG A 855 3.64 13.81 -4.57
C ARG A 855 3.69 15.32 -4.29
N ASP A 856 4.88 15.86 -4.30
CA ASP A 856 5.19 17.24 -3.94
C ASP A 856 5.26 18.12 -5.20
N PRO A 857 4.50 19.21 -5.30
CA PRO A 857 4.60 20.15 -6.43
C PRO A 857 5.87 21.00 -6.39
N ASN A 858 6.57 21.06 -5.25
CA ASN A 858 7.74 21.90 -5.03
C ASN A 858 9.03 21.07 -5.00
N LEU A 859 10.16 21.72 -5.27
CA LEU A 859 11.49 21.13 -5.14
C LEU A 859 12.34 21.93 -4.14
N LYS A 860 12.82 23.11 -4.55
CA LYS A 860 13.70 23.93 -3.72
C LYS A 860 13.04 24.34 -2.40
N ASN A 861 11.78 24.81 -2.46
CA ASN A 861 11.05 25.26 -1.26
C ASN A 861 10.97 24.14 -0.21
N THR A 862 10.74 22.91 -0.63
CA THR A 862 10.67 21.75 0.28
C THR A 862 12.03 21.43 0.89
N LEU A 863 13.11 21.48 0.11
CA LEU A 863 14.47 21.29 0.64
C LEU A 863 14.86 22.42 1.63
N ASP A 864 14.43 23.65 1.37
CA ASP A 864 14.62 24.79 2.29
C ASP A 864 13.83 24.57 3.60
N VAL A 865 12.63 23.97 3.54
CA VAL A 865 11.87 23.57 4.74
C VAL A 865 12.65 22.51 5.54
N TYR A 866 13.27 21.52 4.89
CA TYR A 866 14.10 20.53 5.61
C TYR A 866 15.28 21.16 6.33
N ASP A 867 15.93 22.15 5.74
CA ASP A 867 17.02 22.88 6.39
C ASP A 867 16.55 23.71 7.61
N ASN A 868 15.38 24.30 7.50
CA ASN A 868 14.80 25.12 8.57
C ASN A 868 14.24 24.29 9.76
N VAL A 869 14.16 22.95 9.67
CA VAL A 869 13.76 22.11 10.81
C VAL A 869 14.65 22.33 12.02
N VAL A 870 15.92 22.65 11.79
CA VAL A 870 16.91 22.97 12.87
C VAL A 870 16.43 24.13 13.73
N ASN A 871 16.01 25.21 13.08
CA ASN A 871 15.50 26.41 13.76
C ASN A 871 14.20 26.13 14.51
N TYR A 872 13.32 25.31 13.92
CA TYR A 872 12.08 24.89 14.57
C TYR A 872 12.38 24.11 15.87
N VAL A 873 13.24 23.10 15.81
CA VAL A 873 13.59 22.26 16.98
C VAL A 873 14.34 23.06 18.04
N LYS A 874 15.22 23.98 17.64
CA LYS A 874 15.97 24.86 18.57
C LYS A 874 15.04 25.78 19.39
N ASN A 875 13.94 26.21 18.78
CA ASN A 875 12.96 27.09 19.39
C ASN A 875 11.68 26.34 19.81
N PHE A 876 11.69 25.00 19.82
CA PHE A 876 10.54 24.17 20.16
C PHE A 876 10.03 24.49 21.57
N GLU A 877 8.75 24.77 21.70
CA GLU A 877 8.03 24.94 22.97
C GLU A 877 6.79 24.05 22.95
N ALA A 878 6.47 23.46 24.06
CA ALA A 878 5.27 22.64 24.25
C ALA A 878 4.90 22.62 25.72
N ASP A 879 3.62 22.65 26.03
CA ASP A 879 3.13 22.45 27.39
C ASP A 879 3.09 20.93 27.73
N GLU A 880 2.64 20.60 28.95
CA GLU A 880 2.55 19.21 29.43
C GLU A 880 1.54 18.40 28.60
N ARG A 881 0.44 19.02 28.17
CA ARG A 881 -0.58 18.35 27.35
C ARG A 881 -0.05 18.00 25.97
N GLU A 882 0.66 18.92 25.34
CA GLU A 882 1.27 18.71 24.03
C GLU A 882 2.36 17.63 24.08
N MET A 883 3.26 17.69 25.08
CA MET A 883 4.27 16.65 25.25
C MET A 883 3.63 15.28 25.48
N THR A 884 2.52 15.20 26.23
CA THR A 884 1.77 13.97 26.44
C THR A 884 1.24 13.41 25.11
N LYS A 885 0.68 14.24 24.23
CA LYS A 885 0.24 13.83 22.88
C LYS A 885 1.38 13.19 22.09
N TYR A 886 2.53 13.86 21.98
CA TYR A 886 3.66 13.33 21.21
C TYR A 886 4.19 11.99 21.76
N ILE A 887 4.24 11.84 23.08
CA ILE A 887 4.63 10.59 23.73
C ILE A 887 3.63 9.49 23.37
N ILE A 888 2.33 9.74 23.49
CA ILE A 888 1.28 8.76 23.20
C ILE A 888 1.33 8.32 21.74
N GLY A 889 1.35 9.25 20.79
CA GLY A 889 1.44 8.93 19.38
C GLY A 889 2.73 8.20 18.99
N THR A 890 3.84 8.49 19.67
CA THR A 890 5.09 7.76 19.47
C THR A 890 4.98 6.32 19.97
N ILE A 891 4.40 6.10 21.14
CA ILE A 891 4.16 4.75 21.71
C ILE A 891 3.18 3.97 20.83
N SER A 892 2.14 4.61 20.30
CA SER A 892 1.19 3.97 19.37
C SER A 892 1.91 3.30 18.20
N ASN A 893 2.88 3.98 17.60
CA ASN A 893 3.69 3.44 16.51
C ASN A 893 4.54 2.22 16.91
N LEU A 894 5.01 2.16 18.17
CA LEU A 894 5.77 1.02 18.69
C LEU A 894 4.88 -0.19 18.99
N ASP A 895 3.65 0.05 19.42
CA ASP A 895 2.69 -0.94 19.91
C ASP A 895 1.71 -1.43 18.85
N ASN A 896 1.97 -1.18 17.57
CA ASN A 896 1.15 -1.70 16.48
C ASN A 896 0.97 -3.22 16.60
N PRO A 897 -0.26 -3.73 16.46
CA PRO A 897 -0.54 -5.16 16.52
C PRO A 897 0.28 -5.95 15.50
N LEU A 898 0.89 -7.03 15.95
CA LEU A 898 1.70 -7.91 15.12
C LEU A 898 1.08 -9.30 15.08
N SER A 899 0.97 -9.87 13.87
CA SER A 899 0.63 -11.29 13.71
C SER A 899 1.76 -12.20 14.24
N ALA A 900 1.51 -13.49 14.38
CA ALA A 900 2.53 -14.45 14.83
C ALA A 900 3.77 -14.43 13.93
N SER A 901 3.56 -14.36 12.60
CA SER A 901 4.66 -14.27 11.62
C SER A 901 5.44 -12.95 11.75
N MET A 902 4.77 -11.83 11.95
CA MET A 902 5.39 -10.50 12.14
C MET A 902 6.18 -10.41 13.46
N LYS A 903 5.67 -11.00 14.55
CA LYS A 903 6.40 -11.08 15.82
C LYS A 903 7.72 -11.84 15.68
N ALA A 904 7.69 -12.96 14.98
CA ALA A 904 8.88 -13.74 14.67
C ALA A 904 9.87 -12.97 13.78
N ASP A 905 9.39 -12.33 12.70
CA ASP A 905 10.25 -11.50 11.84
C ASP A 905 10.95 -10.38 12.63
N LYS A 906 10.20 -9.67 13.51
CA LYS A 906 10.75 -8.61 14.37
C LYS A 906 11.78 -9.19 15.39
N ALA A 907 11.48 -10.35 15.99
CA ALA A 907 12.40 -11.01 16.92
C ALA A 907 13.71 -11.41 16.23
N VAL A 908 13.65 -11.99 15.04
CA VAL A 908 14.84 -12.36 14.26
C VAL A 908 15.60 -11.14 13.76
N ALA A 909 14.91 -10.08 13.35
CA ALA A 909 15.56 -8.82 12.97
C ALA A 909 16.37 -8.22 14.13
N ASN A 910 15.81 -8.19 15.34
CA ASN A 910 16.49 -7.77 16.53
C ASN A 910 17.71 -8.68 16.84
N TYR A 911 17.51 -10.00 16.75
CA TYR A 911 18.57 -10.99 16.99
C TYR A 911 19.76 -10.80 16.04
N LEU A 912 19.53 -10.71 14.73
CA LEU A 912 20.57 -10.52 13.71
C LEU A 912 21.24 -9.15 13.80
N SER A 913 20.47 -8.11 14.18
CA SER A 913 20.99 -6.75 14.38
C SER A 913 21.62 -6.54 15.77
N LYS A 914 21.64 -7.55 16.63
CA LYS A 914 22.14 -7.46 18.02
C LYS A 914 21.44 -6.39 18.86
N VAL A 915 20.15 -6.21 18.66
CA VAL A 915 19.28 -5.36 19.47
C VAL A 915 18.68 -6.22 20.58
N THR A 916 19.01 -5.92 21.83
CA THR A 916 18.55 -6.68 23.00
C THR A 916 17.14 -6.22 23.43
N PHE A 917 16.49 -7.01 24.29
CA PHE A 917 15.24 -6.57 24.93
C PHE A 917 15.46 -5.32 25.79
N GLU A 918 16.59 -5.23 26.46
CA GLU A 918 17.01 -4.09 27.27
C GLU A 918 17.14 -2.82 26.41
N ASP A 919 17.64 -2.93 25.18
CA ASP A 919 17.68 -1.80 24.22
C ASP A 919 16.27 -1.34 23.83
N VAL A 920 15.34 -2.28 23.60
CA VAL A 920 13.94 -1.98 23.25
C VAL A 920 13.22 -1.35 24.44
N GLN A 921 13.42 -1.86 25.66
CA GLN A 921 12.83 -1.28 26.88
C GLN A 921 13.42 0.11 27.17
N LYS A 922 14.73 0.28 27.03
CA LYS A 922 15.39 1.58 27.18
C LYS A 922 14.83 2.63 26.20
N GLU A 923 14.62 2.26 24.94
CA GLU A 923 13.99 3.15 23.96
C GLU A 923 12.61 3.59 24.44
N ARG A 924 11.79 2.65 24.92
CA ARG A 924 10.46 2.95 25.48
C ARG A 924 10.54 3.85 26.70
N ASP A 925 11.43 3.58 27.64
CA ASP A 925 11.64 4.40 28.84
C ASP A 925 12.06 5.83 28.47
N GLU A 926 12.94 5.99 27.48
CA GLU A 926 13.37 7.29 26.98
C GLU A 926 12.22 8.07 26.36
N ILE A 927 11.35 7.42 25.57
CA ILE A 927 10.13 8.03 24.99
C ILE A 927 9.20 8.50 26.09
N LEU A 928 8.87 7.63 27.07
CA LEU A 928 7.98 7.95 28.18
C LEU A 928 8.48 9.12 29.04
N ASN A 929 9.81 9.34 29.07
CA ASN A 929 10.48 10.42 29.80
C ASN A 929 10.95 11.57 28.89
N ALA A 930 10.35 11.73 27.70
CA ALA A 930 10.67 12.83 26.79
C ALA A 930 10.27 14.18 27.42
N SER A 931 11.04 15.23 27.10
CA SER A 931 10.77 16.61 27.55
C SER A 931 11.23 17.62 26.50
N VAL A 932 10.72 18.83 26.59
CA VAL A 932 11.08 19.95 25.70
C VAL A 932 12.61 20.14 25.64
N ASP A 933 13.29 20.15 26.79
CA ASP A 933 14.75 20.31 26.83
C ASP A 933 15.49 19.20 26.09
N LYS A 934 15.03 17.93 26.22
CA LYS A 934 15.64 16.81 25.50
C LYS A 934 15.42 16.93 23.99
N ILE A 935 14.27 17.40 23.55
CA ILE A 935 13.96 17.67 22.12
C ILE A 935 14.86 18.79 21.60
N LYS A 936 14.92 19.94 22.29
CA LYS A 936 15.82 21.04 21.92
C LYS A 936 17.28 20.61 21.85
N GLY A 937 17.70 19.70 22.74
CA GLY A 937 19.07 19.15 22.78
C GLY A 937 19.45 18.40 21.49
N LEU A 938 18.50 17.93 20.70
CA LEU A 938 18.74 17.27 19.40
C LEU A 938 18.95 18.25 18.23
N SER A 939 18.75 19.56 18.44
CA SER A 939 18.91 20.56 17.36
C SER A 939 20.32 20.56 16.73
N LYS A 940 21.36 20.33 17.52
CA LYS A 940 22.74 20.25 17.02
C LYS A 940 22.99 19.00 16.16
N LEU A 941 22.41 17.86 16.52
CA LEU A 941 22.44 16.65 15.70
C LEU A 941 21.81 16.91 14.33
N LEU A 942 20.63 17.57 14.32
CA LEU A 942 19.94 17.94 13.08
C LEU A 942 20.78 18.90 12.24
N GLU A 943 21.32 19.95 12.84
CA GLU A 943 22.20 20.93 12.18
C GLU A 943 23.37 20.22 11.49
N ASP A 944 24.12 19.41 12.24
CA ASP A 944 25.30 18.69 11.71
C ASP A 944 24.94 17.71 10.59
N CYS A 945 23.74 17.11 10.63
CA CYS A 945 23.26 16.23 9.56
C CYS A 945 22.83 17.03 8.31
N MET A 946 22.07 18.12 8.48
CA MET A 946 21.57 18.92 7.36
C MET A 946 22.69 19.68 6.64
N GLU A 947 23.71 20.16 7.36
CA GLU A 947 24.89 20.80 6.79
C GLU A 947 25.71 19.89 5.84
N LYS A 948 25.58 18.53 5.96
CA LYS A 948 26.23 17.61 5.01
C LYS A 948 25.64 17.75 3.61
N ASN A 949 24.42 18.21 3.49
CA ASN A 949 23.73 18.51 2.24
C ASN A 949 23.71 17.32 1.24
N TYR A 950 23.37 16.12 1.73
CA TYR A 950 23.12 14.94 0.89
C TYR A 950 21.67 14.92 0.45
N ILE A 951 21.45 15.10 -0.87
CA ILE A 951 20.11 15.19 -1.45
C ILE A 951 19.91 14.20 -2.61
N CYS A 952 18.67 13.75 -2.78
CA CYS A 952 18.21 13.07 -3.98
C CYS A 952 16.77 13.51 -4.27
N VAL A 953 16.52 13.87 -5.53
CA VAL A 953 15.18 14.22 -6.02
C VAL A 953 14.82 13.29 -7.15
N PHE A 954 13.64 12.66 -7.02
CA PHE A 954 13.05 11.83 -8.07
C PHE A 954 11.76 12.54 -8.55
N GLY A 955 11.59 12.79 -9.84
CA GLY A 955 10.37 13.43 -10.34
C GLY A 955 10.50 14.19 -11.65
N SER A 956 9.77 15.29 -11.76
CA SER A 956 9.59 16.06 -12.99
C SER A 956 10.91 16.51 -13.60
N GLU A 957 11.09 16.18 -14.87
CA GLU A 957 12.22 16.59 -15.68
C GLU A 957 12.35 18.12 -15.72
N GLU A 958 11.25 18.87 -15.89
CA GLU A 958 11.24 20.33 -15.91
C GLU A 958 11.79 20.92 -14.59
N LYS A 959 11.24 20.49 -13.45
CA LYS A 959 11.62 21.02 -12.11
C LYS A 959 13.08 20.71 -11.76
N ILE A 960 13.56 19.52 -12.11
CA ILE A 960 14.96 19.14 -11.88
C ILE A 960 15.89 19.99 -12.76
N LYS A 961 15.55 20.23 -14.03
CA LYS A 961 16.34 21.08 -14.94
C LYS A 961 16.36 22.56 -14.52
N GLU A 962 15.23 23.07 -14.03
CA GLU A 962 15.14 24.44 -13.47
C GLU A 962 16.10 24.65 -12.29
N ASN A 963 16.37 23.60 -11.51
CA ASN A 963 17.21 23.61 -10.30
C ASN A 963 18.52 22.82 -10.47
N LYS A 964 19.03 22.72 -11.70
CA LYS A 964 20.17 21.86 -12.05
C LYS A 964 21.44 22.13 -11.24
N GLU A 965 21.63 23.36 -10.77
CA GLU A 965 22.77 23.77 -9.96
C GLU A 965 22.82 23.09 -8.58
N MET A 966 21.72 22.51 -8.11
CA MET A 966 21.65 21.79 -6.83
C MET A 966 22.22 20.36 -6.94
N PHE A 967 22.42 19.86 -8.16
CA PHE A 967 22.76 18.46 -8.39
C PHE A 967 24.17 18.30 -8.98
N ASN A 968 24.88 17.29 -8.50
CA ASN A 968 26.15 16.87 -9.09
C ASN A 968 25.94 16.03 -10.35
N LYS A 969 24.79 15.34 -10.41
CA LYS A 969 24.40 14.50 -11.54
C LYS A 969 22.90 14.58 -11.78
N ILE A 970 22.53 14.72 -13.04
CA ILE A 970 21.13 14.61 -13.49
C ILE A 970 21.07 13.46 -14.49
N MET A 971 20.05 12.63 -14.39
CA MET A 971 19.86 11.49 -15.28
C MET A 971 18.37 11.15 -15.45
N ASN A 972 18.00 10.66 -16.60
CA ASN A 972 16.71 10.03 -16.81
C ASN A 972 16.72 8.62 -16.19
N VAL A 973 15.65 8.26 -15.49
CA VAL A 973 15.57 6.98 -14.76
C VAL A 973 15.31 5.82 -15.70
N PHE A 974 14.46 6.02 -16.70
CA PHE A 974 13.92 4.97 -17.58
C PHE A 974 14.49 5.00 -19.01
N GLU A 975 15.68 5.60 -19.19
CA GLU A 975 16.42 5.56 -20.45
C GLU A 975 17.23 4.28 -20.67
#